data_0a4d9cab08da745497974db98c118d94
#
_entry.id   0a4d9cab08da745497974db98c118d94
#
_cell.length_a   1.000
_cell.length_b   1.000
_cell.length_c   1.000
_cell.angle_alpha   90.00
_cell.angle_beta   90.00
_cell.angle_gamma   90.00
#
_symmetry.space_group_name_H-M   'P 1'
#
loop_
_entity.id
_entity.type
_entity.pdbx_description
1 polymer ?
#
loop_
_entity_poly.entity_id
_entity_poly.type
_entity_poly.pdbx_seq_one_letter_code
_entity_poly.pdbx_strand_id
1 'polypeptide(L)'
;MSVIKTMTRSLTGSRFAGGSQPANGIFNCESLPTSLSAAGLSSRAAGILLAFVPPEADFHKVSQAWQRFTSTDLTVITLSSNGALSASGKQTTYCKGDGQEGSWLWLPRNLIAEHETHVVDLHLHDTHTATDRIRAIQDELAALRLSMPLSADRTFAMIYCDGLSASEGFLMQAWYNTGRFPCLAIGGSAGGRVTFDGTWIGAGGRVLQGKAVIVFCKMAAGKSFSPFKSQNFEPLNKSWLIAEADPVKRTLTSVFNPQGQQQPFTQALAEHLGCNEQQLTERLKGLTFAVKVGDAYFIRSVAKMDSHSVQFFCDLEFGDRLYLMRETDFKQATLRDWQAFTQRHGKPAAVLMNDCILRRQGNPDKLHDAHFFKGIPAAGFSSFGEILGVPINQTLSALVFFNHNVNAMAQFPVEYASYAAHYAQRALRRWEALNRVQSGVLARVVNYQQELAPIVQALPVLEAATQSQSEALSMAESSIRAISTLAKESQQAQGRLGDGLDDLEAISNGINVITHGISNIAFQTNILALNAAVEAARAGEAGRGFAVVAGEVRRLAQSSKEQAEATASNINDAVDTISRIRDVATNTVQTATDMADRSIQAADAIAAMSDRSRHERAGMAKQLDNLRTLTAGMDAMQDAVAELKVLQTLSASR
;
A
#
# COMPACT_ATOMS: atom_id res chain seq x y z
N MET A 1 -18.69 60.89 -8.06
CA MET A 1 -17.53 60.84 -7.12
C MET A 1 -17.47 59.56 -6.25
N SER A 2 -18.51 58.77 -6.17
CA SER A 2 -18.53 57.54 -5.34
C SER A 2 -17.86 56.32 -6.01
N VAL A 3 -17.89 56.21 -7.32
CA VAL A 3 -17.34 55.05 -8.10
C VAL A 3 -15.80 55.04 -8.12
N ILE A 4 -15.16 56.20 -8.11
CA ILE A 4 -13.68 56.32 -8.12
C ILE A 4 -13.07 55.94 -6.77
N LYS A 5 -13.79 56.10 -5.65
CA LYS A 5 -13.29 55.71 -4.30
C LYS A 5 -13.36 54.20 -4.06
N THR A 6 -14.25 53.47 -4.75
CA THR A 6 -14.36 52.01 -4.64
C THR A 6 -13.30 51.31 -5.48
N MET A 7 -12.93 51.85 -6.65
CA MET A 7 -11.84 51.31 -7.49
C MET A 7 -10.45 51.38 -6.85
N THR A 8 -10.19 52.43 -6.05
CA THR A 8 -8.87 52.58 -5.37
C THR A 8 -8.70 51.70 -4.15
N ARG A 9 -9.77 51.09 -3.60
CA ARG A 9 -9.68 50.19 -2.46
C ARG A 9 -9.44 48.70 -2.81
N SER A 10 -9.75 48.27 -4.04
CA SER A 10 -9.51 46.89 -4.50
C SER A 10 -8.12 46.69 -5.12
N LEU A 11 -7.34 47.74 -5.30
CA LEU A 11 -5.99 47.71 -5.89
C LEU A 11 -4.86 47.94 -4.85
N THR A 12 -5.11 47.76 -3.57
CA THR A 12 -4.09 47.91 -2.53
C THR A 12 -3.17 46.69 -2.44
N GLY A 13 -2.29 46.55 -3.40
CA GLY A 13 -1.28 45.49 -3.31
C GLY A 13 -0.28 45.46 -4.41
N SER A 14 0.30 46.49 -4.78
CA SER A 14 1.69 46.69 -5.20
C SER A 14 1.86 48.05 -5.87
N ARG A 15 2.81 48.82 -5.36
CA ARG A 15 3.36 49.99 -6.06
C ARG A 15 3.81 49.51 -7.45
N PHE A 16 3.52 50.29 -8.49
CA PHE A 16 3.97 50.11 -9.86
C PHE A 16 5.31 49.38 -9.93
N ALA A 17 5.27 48.05 -10.23
CA ALA A 17 6.48 47.30 -10.46
C ALA A 17 7.00 47.71 -11.84
N GLY A 18 7.88 48.68 -11.86
CA GLY A 18 8.65 48.97 -13.07
C GLY A 18 9.44 47.76 -13.47
N GLY A 19 8.93 46.99 -14.40
CA GLY A 19 9.57 46.14 -15.39
C GLY A 19 10.49 44.98 -15.03
N SER A 20 10.83 44.70 -13.77
CA SER A 20 11.89 43.71 -13.50
C SER A 20 11.61 42.66 -12.39
N GLN A 21 10.60 42.81 -11.59
CA GLN A 21 10.30 41.89 -10.49
C GLN A 21 8.95 41.20 -10.69
N PRO A 22 8.80 39.93 -10.23
CA PRO A 22 7.52 39.25 -10.22
C PRO A 22 6.46 40.05 -9.45
N ALA A 23 5.22 39.95 -9.91
CA ALA A 23 4.10 40.63 -9.26
C ALA A 23 2.86 39.75 -9.21
N ASN A 24 2.02 39.95 -8.22
CA ASN A 24 0.74 39.30 -8.08
C ASN A 24 -0.35 40.33 -7.67
N GLY A 25 -1.59 39.97 -7.89
CA GLY A 25 -2.71 40.77 -7.48
C GLY A 25 -4.01 39.99 -7.44
N ILE A 26 -5.05 40.70 -7.01
CA ILE A 26 -6.44 40.26 -6.99
C ILE A 26 -7.20 41.09 -8.01
N PHE A 27 -8.15 40.50 -8.71
CA PHE A 27 -9.07 41.19 -9.60
C PHE A 27 -10.51 40.82 -9.29
N ASN A 28 -11.42 41.71 -9.60
CA ASN A 28 -12.85 41.44 -9.50
C ASN A 28 -13.38 41.03 -10.89
N CYS A 29 -14.11 39.95 -10.94
CA CYS A 29 -14.64 39.37 -12.20
C CYS A 29 -15.76 40.23 -12.81
N GLU A 30 -16.41 41.11 -12.05
CA GLU A 30 -17.41 42.06 -12.55
C GLU A 30 -16.76 43.26 -13.21
N SER A 31 -15.55 43.66 -12.77
CA SER A 31 -14.81 44.81 -13.28
C SER A 31 -13.41 44.42 -13.76
N LEU A 32 -13.37 43.78 -14.92
CA LEU A 32 -12.16 43.24 -15.51
C LEU A 32 -11.20 44.34 -16.01
N PRO A 33 -9.87 44.13 -15.92
CA PRO A 33 -8.90 45.11 -16.35
C PRO A 33 -8.99 45.31 -17.87
N THR A 34 -9.05 46.58 -18.31
CA THR A 34 -9.11 46.94 -19.73
C THR A 34 -7.72 47.10 -20.38
N SER A 35 -6.67 47.18 -19.56
CA SER A 35 -5.26 47.24 -19.99
C SER A 35 -4.36 46.60 -18.96
N LEU A 36 -3.12 46.29 -19.34
CA LEU A 36 -2.11 45.79 -18.40
C LEU A 36 -1.85 46.81 -17.26
N SER A 37 -1.87 48.09 -17.57
CA SER A 37 -1.72 49.13 -16.55
C SER A 37 -2.90 49.19 -15.57
N ALA A 38 -4.12 48.93 -16.02
CA ALA A 38 -5.28 48.78 -15.16
C ALA A 38 -5.21 47.55 -14.28
N ALA A 39 -4.50 46.51 -14.70
CA ALA A 39 -4.15 45.35 -13.89
C ALA A 39 -2.97 45.59 -12.93
N GLY A 40 -2.35 46.76 -12.95
CA GLY A 40 -1.18 47.08 -12.15
C GLY A 40 0.17 46.62 -12.72
N LEU A 41 0.19 46.22 -14.02
CA LEU A 41 1.36 45.79 -14.73
C LEU A 41 1.86 46.86 -15.71
N SER A 42 3.16 46.77 -16.05
CA SER A 42 3.71 47.61 -17.12
C SER A 42 3.01 47.32 -18.45
N SER A 43 2.77 48.34 -19.27
CA SER A 43 2.27 48.16 -20.65
C SER A 43 3.24 47.36 -21.54
N ARG A 44 4.50 47.23 -21.13
CA ARG A 44 5.54 46.43 -21.75
C ARG A 44 5.88 45.14 -20.97
N ALA A 45 4.93 44.63 -20.19
CA ALA A 45 5.11 43.37 -19.46
C ALA A 45 5.42 42.25 -20.45
N ALA A 46 6.50 41.50 -20.18
CA ALA A 46 6.93 40.35 -20.95
C ALA A 46 7.12 39.15 -20.02
N GLY A 47 6.93 37.95 -20.53
CA GLY A 47 7.01 36.70 -19.76
C GLY A 47 5.70 35.95 -19.70
N ILE A 48 5.32 35.44 -18.54
CA ILE A 48 4.12 34.62 -18.34
C ILE A 48 3.19 35.30 -17.34
N LEU A 49 1.93 35.44 -17.69
CA LEU A 49 0.86 35.92 -16.84
C LEU A 49 -0.17 34.80 -16.63
N LEU A 50 -0.33 34.38 -15.38
CA LEU A 50 -1.30 33.39 -14.97
C LEU A 50 -2.46 34.09 -14.29
N ALA A 51 -3.71 33.79 -14.66
CA ALA A 51 -4.89 34.33 -14.00
C ALA A 51 -5.82 33.19 -13.58
N PHE A 52 -6.23 33.21 -12.32
CA PHE A 52 -7.01 32.18 -11.66
C PHE A 52 -8.42 32.69 -11.42
N VAL A 53 -9.38 32.07 -12.08
CA VAL A 53 -10.78 32.52 -12.13
C VAL A 53 -11.60 31.75 -11.10
N PRO A 54 -12.32 32.44 -10.21
CA PRO A 54 -13.12 31.78 -9.19
C PRO A 54 -14.33 31.03 -9.78
N PRO A 55 -14.93 30.08 -9.03
CA PRO A 55 -15.90 29.14 -9.58
C PRO A 55 -17.23 29.77 -10.00
N GLU A 56 -17.63 30.89 -9.39
CA GLU A 56 -18.91 31.53 -9.69
C GLU A 56 -18.86 32.53 -10.86
N ALA A 57 -17.66 32.86 -11.33
CA ALA A 57 -17.47 33.77 -12.44
C ALA A 57 -17.72 33.09 -13.80
N ASP A 58 -18.17 33.86 -14.78
CA ASP A 58 -18.20 33.44 -16.19
C ASP A 58 -16.75 33.30 -16.70
N PHE A 59 -16.26 32.08 -16.72
CA PHE A 59 -14.89 31.77 -17.15
C PHE A 59 -14.62 32.27 -18.57
N HIS A 60 -15.54 32.11 -19.51
CA HIS A 60 -15.31 32.49 -20.90
C HIS A 60 -15.10 34.00 -21.03
N LYS A 61 -15.95 34.79 -20.37
CA LYS A 61 -15.85 36.25 -20.34
C LYS A 61 -14.53 36.70 -19.68
N VAL A 62 -14.19 36.12 -18.53
CA VAL A 62 -12.98 36.48 -17.80
C VAL A 62 -11.73 36.05 -18.59
N SER A 63 -11.72 34.83 -19.09
CA SER A 63 -10.60 34.33 -19.90
C SER A 63 -10.38 35.18 -21.14
N GLN A 64 -11.42 35.52 -21.87
CA GLN A 64 -11.32 36.39 -23.04
C GLN A 64 -10.74 37.76 -22.68
N ALA A 65 -11.12 38.33 -21.56
CA ALA A 65 -10.61 39.63 -21.10
C ALA A 65 -9.11 39.59 -20.78
N TRP A 66 -8.61 38.49 -20.18
CA TRP A 66 -7.19 38.33 -19.89
C TRP A 66 -6.40 37.89 -21.14
N GLN A 67 -6.92 36.99 -21.96
CA GLN A 67 -6.27 36.47 -23.18
C GLN A 67 -5.98 37.57 -24.22
N ARG A 68 -6.75 38.69 -24.23
CA ARG A 68 -6.45 39.85 -25.11
C ARG A 68 -5.09 40.49 -24.89
N PHE A 69 -4.48 40.26 -23.72
CA PHE A 69 -3.12 40.76 -23.41
C PHE A 69 -2.02 39.85 -23.97
N THR A 70 -2.36 38.69 -24.51
CA THR A 70 -1.39 37.80 -25.17
C THR A 70 -0.71 38.54 -26.35
N SER A 71 0.61 38.47 -26.36
CA SER A 71 1.44 39.06 -27.41
C SER A 71 2.64 38.14 -27.69
N THR A 72 3.51 38.56 -28.60
CA THR A 72 4.79 37.85 -28.85
C THR A 72 5.69 37.77 -27.61
N ASP A 73 5.56 38.72 -26.69
CA ASP A 73 6.42 38.81 -25.52
C ASP A 73 5.71 38.35 -24.22
N LEU A 74 4.38 38.30 -24.20
CA LEU A 74 3.58 37.94 -23.03
C LEU A 74 2.63 36.80 -23.33
N THR A 75 2.86 35.65 -22.71
CA THR A 75 1.93 34.52 -22.70
C THR A 75 0.97 34.64 -21.55
N VAL A 76 -0.34 34.56 -21.82
CA VAL A 76 -1.38 34.56 -20.82
C VAL A 76 -2.04 33.20 -20.74
N ILE A 77 -2.10 32.64 -19.53
CA ILE A 77 -2.84 31.40 -19.23
C ILE A 77 -3.92 31.73 -18.20
N THR A 78 -5.14 31.32 -18.44
CA THR A 78 -6.23 31.46 -17.47
C THR A 78 -6.72 30.08 -17.05
N LEU A 79 -7.01 29.93 -15.76
CA LEU A 79 -7.40 28.65 -15.17
C LEU A 79 -8.68 28.84 -14.37
N SER A 80 -9.68 28.02 -14.61
CA SER A 80 -10.81 27.91 -13.68
C SER A 80 -10.35 27.27 -12.35
N SER A 81 -10.93 27.66 -11.25
CA SER A 81 -10.54 27.22 -9.93
C SER A 81 -11.73 27.04 -8.99
N ASN A 82 -11.58 26.28 -7.93
CA ASN A 82 -12.54 26.28 -6.81
C ASN A 82 -12.30 27.43 -5.81
N GLY A 83 -11.51 28.39 -6.19
CA GLY A 83 -11.17 29.60 -5.43
C GLY A 83 -9.73 30.01 -5.65
N ALA A 84 -9.53 31.30 -5.82
CA ALA A 84 -8.22 31.88 -6.04
C ALA A 84 -7.39 31.93 -4.73
N LEU A 85 -6.07 31.98 -4.91
CA LEU A 85 -5.09 32.14 -3.84
C LEU A 85 -4.22 33.36 -4.14
N SER A 86 -3.95 34.19 -3.13
CA SER A 86 -3.04 35.33 -3.25
C SER A 86 -2.44 35.69 -1.91
N ALA A 87 -1.15 35.97 -1.87
CA ALA A 87 -0.48 36.51 -0.68
C ALA A 87 -0.33 38.04 -0.74
N SER A 88 -1.18 38.72 -1.52
CA SER A 88 -1.17 40.21 -1.62
C SER A 88 -1.85 40.86 -0.42
N GLY A 89 -1.14 41.77 0.22
CA GLY A 89 -1.70 42.65 1.28
C GLY A 89 -1.84 42.00 2.65
N LYS A 90 -2.86 42.47 3.41
CA LYS A 90 -3.18 42.00 4.77
C LYS A 90 -4.16 40.82 4.80
N GLN A 91 -4.61 40.37 3.65
CA GLN A 91 -5.61 39.30 3.51
C GLN A 91 -5.01 37.91 3.75
N THR A 92 -5.85 36.97 4.10
CA THR A 92 -5.50 35.53 4.09
C THR A 92 -5.01 35.09 2.70
N THR A 93 -4.23 34.04 2.64
CA THR A 93 -3.76 33.45 1.38
C THR A 93 -4.92 32.97 0.50
N TYR A 94 -6.02 32.53 1.12
CA TYR A 94 -7.23 32.11 0.43
C TYR A 94 -8.13 33.31 0.17
N CYS A 95 -8.35 33.69 -1.10
CA CYS A 95 -9.27 34.75 -1.45
C CYS A 95 -10.68 34.40 -0.96
N LYS A 96 -11.45 35.44 -0.62
CA LYS A 96 -12.79 35.28 -0.04
C LYS A 96 -13.70 34.50 -1.02
N GLY A 97 -14.53 33.66 -0.44
CA GLY A 97 -15.43 32.78 -1.18
C GLY A 97 -16.73 33.41 -1.66
N ASP A 98 -16.76 34.74 -1.91
CA ASP A 98 -17.91 35.42 -2.54
C ASP A 98 -17.99 35.14 -4.06
N GLY A 99 -17.03 34.35 -4.58
CA GLY A 99 -17.03 33.89 -5.95
C GLY A 99 -16.64 34.90 -7.01
N GLN A 100 -16.33 36.13 -6.63
CA GLN A 100 -16.03 37.21 -7.56
C GLN A 100 -14.55 37.63 -7.59
N GLU A 101 -13.76 37.20 -6.60
CA GLU A 101 -12.34 37.54 -6.54
C GLU A 101 -11.45 36.49 -7.20
N GLY A 102 -10.86 36.86 -8.35
CA GLY A 102 -9.77 36.10 -8.97
C GLY A 102 -8.41 36.63 -8.53
N SER A 103 -7.37 35.86 -8.82
CA SER A 103 -5.99 36.27 -8.59
C SER A 103 -5.14 36.11 -9.86
N TRP A 104 -4.02 36.81 -9.90
CA TRP A 104 -3.07 36.67 -11.01
C TRP A 104 -1.65 36.68 -10.48
N LEU A 105 -0.73 36.05 -11.23
CA LEU A 105 0.72 36.03 -11.02
C LEU A 105 1.41 36.34 -12.34
N TRP A 106 2.26 37.34 -12.33
CA TRP A 106 3.14 37.65 -13.45
C TRP A 106 4.57 37.24 -13.14
N LEU A 107 5.15 36.43 -14.03
CA LEU A 107 6.52 35.95 -14.00
C LEU A 107 7.27 36.61 -15.17
N PRO A 108 8.13 37.60 -14.90
CA PRO A 108 8.78 38.38 -15.93
C PRO A 108 9.88 37.61 -16.68
N ARG A 109 10.21 38.06 -17.89
CA ARG A 109 11.23 37.44 -18.75
C ARG A 109 12.63 37.39 -18.14
N ASN A 110 12.94 38.31 -17.23
CA ASN A 110 14.19 38.28 -16.48
C ASN A 110 14.25 37.25 -15.35
N LEU A 111 13.11 36.58 -15.07
CA LEU A 111 13.02 35.41 -14.20
C LEU A 111 12.91 34.13 -15.04
N ILE A 112 12.02 34.11 -16.05
CA ILE A 112 11.82 33.01 -16.99
C ILE A 112 12.26 33.50 -18.37
N ALA A 113 13.46 33.10 -18.82
CA ALA A 113 14.06 33.60 -20.04
C ALA A 113 13.34 33.15 -21.32
N GLU A 114 12.94 31.88 -21.32
CA GLU A 114 12.29 31.24 -22.46
C GLU A 114 11.11 30.41 -21.96
N HIS A 115 10.03 30.36 -22.73
CA HIS A 115 8.93 29.46 -22.45
C HIS A 115 8.21 29.07 -23.75
N GLU A 116 7.63 27.88 -23.75
CA GLU A 116 6.84 27.35 -24.88
C GLU A 116 5.57 26.71 -24.34
N THR A 117 4.44 27.01 -24.99
CA THR A 117 3.14 26.48 -24.59
C THR A 117 2.64 25.46 -25.60
N HIS A 118 2.30 24.28 -25.13
CA HIS A 118 1.76 23.18 -25.92
C HIS A 118 0.41 22.74 -25.37
N VAL A 119 -0.49 22.33 -26.26
CA VAL A 119 -1.79 21.76 -25.93
C VAL A 119 -1.76 20.30 -26.32
N VAL A 120 -2.12 19.42 -25.39
CA VAL A 120 -2.14 17.96 -25.55
C VAL A 120 -3.55 17.45 -25.36
N ASP A 121 -4.02 16.58 -26.24
CA ASP A 121 -5.31 15.91 -26.09
C ASP A 121 -5.26 14.88 -24.96
N LEU A 122 -6.31 14.79 -24.17
CA LEU A 122 -6.42 13.80 -23.11
C LEU A 122 -7.23 12.56 -23.52
N HIS A 123 -7.69 12.51 -24.77
CA HIS A 123 -8.36 11.38 -25.40
C HIS A 123 -9.50 10.78 -24.57
N LEU A 124 -10.42 11.65 -24.10
CA LEU A 124 -11.51 11.27 -23.19
C LEU A 124 -12.53 10.35 -23.85
N HIS A 125 -12.76 10.50 -25.15
CA HIS A 125 -13.84 9.84 -25.90
C HIS A 125 -13.34 8.79 -26.90
N ASP A 126 -12.07 8.81 -27.23
CA ASP A 126 -11.49 8.01 -28.31
C ASP A 126 -10.88 6.70 -27.82
N THR A 127 -10.80 6.50 -26.51
CA THR A 127 -10.13 5.35 -25.89
C THR A 127 -11.03 4.66 -24.88
N HIS A 128 -11.02 3.31 -24.90
CA HIS A 128 -11.87 2.50 -24.02
C HIS A 128 -11.12 1.95 -22.79
N THR A 129 -9.79 1.86 -22.87
CA THR A 129 -8.94 1.34 -21.78
C THR A 129 -7.93 2.38 -21.30
N ALA A 130 -7.50 2.24 -20.06
CA ALA A 130 -6.42 3.06 -19.51
C ALA A 130 -5.13 2.95 -20.35
N THR A 131 -4.80 1.75 -20.81
CA THR A 131 -3.60 1.50 -21.64
C THR A 131 -3.64 2.22 -22.97
N ASP A 132 -4.78 2.16 -23.68
CA ASP A 132 -4.95 2.84 -24.97
C ASP A 132 -4.88 4.35 -24.79
N ARG A 133 -5.48 4.87 -23.72
CA ARG A 133 -5.45 6.30 -23.40
C ARG A 133 -4.04 6.79 -23.08
N ILE A 134 -3.30 6.04 -22.27
CA ILE A 134 -1.88 6.37 -21.97
C ILE A 134 -1.07 6.38 -23.26
N ARG A 135 -1.27 5.40 -24.16
CA ARG A 135 -0.56 5.32 -25.44
C ARG A 135 -0.90 6.50 -26.34
N ALA A 136 -2.17 6.86 -26.48
CA ALA A 136 -2.59 8.02 -27.30
C ALA A 136 -1.98 9.33 -26.78
N ILE A 137 -2.02 9.57 -25.47
CA ILE A 137 -1.36 10.74 -24.85
C ILE A 137 0.16 10.68 -25.02
N GLN A 138 0.77 9.50 -24.94
CA GLN A 138 2.21 9.31 -25.15
C GLN A 138 2.62 9.68 -26.59
N ASP A 139 1.83 9.31 -27.59
CA ASP A 139 2.07 9.65 -28.98
C ASP A 139 1.97 11.17 -29.21
N GLU A 140 0.99 11.84 -28.62
CA GLU A 140 0.88 13.30 -28.59
C GLU A 140 2.14 13.96 -27.98
N LEU A 141 2.56 13.49 -26.81
CA LEU A 141 3.76 14.00 -26.13
C LEU A 141 5.03 13.73 -26.95
N ALA A 142 5.12 12.57 -27.60
CA ALA A 142 6.27 12.21 -28.44
C ALA A 142 6.34 13.09 -29.71
N ALA A 143 5.20 13.57 -30.20
CA ALA A 143 5.13 14.45 -31.36
C ALA A 143 5.54 15.90 -31.07
N LEU A 144 5.58 16.33 -29.81
CA LEU A 144 5.94 17.70 -29.44
C LEU A 144 7.33 18.08 -29.97
N ARG A 145 7.44 19.27 -30.54
CA ARG A 145 8.70 19.86 -30.99
C ARG A 145 9.04 21.03 -30.08
N LEU A 146 10.10 20.87 -29.28
CA LEU A 146 10.59 21.92 -28.41
C LEU A 146 11.79 22.61 -29.06
N SER A 147 11.80 23.93 -29.04
CA SER A 147 12.94 24.73 -29.51
C SER A 147 14.01 24.92 -28.43
N MET A 148 13.60 24.80 -27.12
CA MET A 148 14.54 24.92 -26.03
C MET A 148 15.07 23.55 -25.55
N PRO A 149 16.35 23.43 -25.21
CA PRO A 149 16.86 22.23 -24.52
C PRO A 149 16.34 22.16 -23.09
N LEU A 150 15.93 20.96 -22.68
CA LEU A 150 15.50 20.68 -21.31
C LEU A 150 16.67 20.22 -20.45
N SER A 151 16.70 20.67 -19.19
CA SER A 151 17.65 20.23 -18.17
C SER A 151 16.98 20.24 -16.79
N ALA A 152 17.40 19.32 -15.93
CA ALA A 152 16.82 19.12 -14.61
C ALA A 152 16.96 20.34 -13.67
N ASP A 153 18.01 21.13 -13.83
CA ASP A 153 18.38 22.24 -12.97
C ASP A 153 17.85 23.60 -13.43
N ARG A 154 17.55 23.74 -14.74
CA ARG A 154 17.21 25.04 -15.33
C ARG A 154 15.84 25.09 -15.97
N THR A 155 15.21 23.95 -16.23
CA THR A 155 13.92 23.89 -16.89
C THR A 155 12.90 23.15 -16.04
N PHE A 156 11.64 23.55 -16.18
CA PHE A 156 10.49 22.88 -15.59
C PHE A 156 9.29 22.98 -16.53
N ALA A 157 8.30 22.16 -16.32
CA ALA A 157 7.03 22.21 -17.03
C ALA A 157 5.89 22.50 -16.06
N MET A 158 5.15 23.58 -16.29
CA MET A 158 3.86 23.80 -15.67
C MET A 158 2.81 23.02 -16.46
N ILE A 159 2.10 22.13 -15.79
CA ILE A 159 1.09 21.24 -16.41
C ILE A 159 -0.26 21.55 -15.82
N TYR A 160 -1.21 21.92 -16.68
CA TYR A 160 -2.58 22.19 -16.32
C TYR A 160 -3.50 21.27 -17.10
N CYS A 161 -4.25 20.40 -16.42
CA CYS A 161 -5.19 19.47 -17.01
C CYS A 161 -6.63 19.99 -16.86
N ASP A 162 -7.51 19.59 -17.76
CA ASP A 162 -8.95 19.68 -17.49
C ASP A 162 -9.29 18.88 -16.24
N GLY A 163 -9.89 19.53 -15.25
CA GLY A 163 -10.11 18.95 -13.91
C GLY A 163 -11.12 17.82 -13.87
N LEU A 164 -12.06 17.78 -14.81
CA LEU A 164 -13.05 16.72 -14.91
C LEU A 164 -12.59 15.54 -15.79
N SER A 165 -11.44 15.69 -16.41
CA SER A 165 -10.89 14.64 -17.30
C SER A 165 -10.41 13.41 -16.56
N ALA A 166 -10.14 13.49 -15.27
CA ALA A 166 -9.53 12.43 -14.47
C ALA A 166 -8.25 11.85 -15.10
N SER A 167 -7.40 12.70 -15.71
CA SER A 167 -6.31 12.25 -16.61
C SER A 167 -4.90 12.50 -16.09
N GLU A 168 -4.73 13.08 -14.92
CA GLU A 168 -3.43 13.45 -14.39
C GLU A 168 -2.48 12.25 -14.33
N GLY A 169 -2.98 11.09 -13.86
CA GLY A 169 -2.21 9.86 -13.77
C GLY A 169 -1.79 9.33 -15.14
N PHE A 170 -2.71 9.32 -16.10
CA PHE A 170 -2.43 8.87 -17.46
C PHE A 170 -1.45 9.77 -18.18
N LEU A 171 -1.61 11.09 -18.03
CA LEU A 171 -0.68 12.07 -18.59
C LEU A 171 0.72 11.91 -17.98
N MET A 172 0.83 11.76 -16.66
CA MET A 172 2.14 11.61 -16.03
C MET A 172 2.79 10.27 -16.35
N GLN A 173 2.02 9.19 -16.47
CA GLN A 173 2.56 7.92 -16.95
C GLN A 173 3.07 8.04 -18.39
N ALA A 174 2.29 8.64 -19.29
CA ALA A 174 2.70 8.92 -20.67
C ALA A 174 3.95 9.81 -20.72
N TRP A 175 4.02 10.85 -19.85
CA TRP A 175 5.18 11.74 -19.71
C TRP A 175 6.47 10.97 -19.45
N TYR A 176 6.48 10.10 -18.43
CA TYR A 176 7.68 9.33 -18.09
C TYR A 176 7.97 8.22 -19.12
N ASN A 177 6.94 7.62 -19.71
CA ASN A 177 7.15 6.61 -20.75
C ASN A 177 7.85 7.15 -21.99
N THR A 178 7.68 8.45 -22.33
CA THR A 178 8.42 9.05 -23.47
C THR A 178 9.91 9.17 -23.21
N GLY A 179 10.34 9.28 -21.96
CA GLY A 179 11.74 9.56 -21.58
C GLY A 179 12.31 10.89 -22.09
N ARG A 180 11.47 11.78 -22.66
CA ARG A 180 11.90 12.99 -23.38
C ARG A 180 12.05 14.24 -22.53
N PHE A 181 11.44 14.27 -21.35
CA PHE A 181 11.28 15.49 -20.55
C PHE A 181 11.98 15.39 -19.20
N PRO A 182 13.33 15.50 -19.16
CA PRO A 182 14.12 15.38 -17.91
C PRO A 182 14.03 16.66 -17.06
N CYS A 183 12.83 17.15 -16.82
CA CYS A 183 12.57 18.36 -16.03
C CYS A 183 11.40 18.15 -15.08
N LEU A 184 11.33 19.00 -14.04
CA LEU A 184 10.22 18.96 -13.08
C LEU A 184 8.88 19.23 -13.78
N ALA A 185 7.92 18.32 -13.60
CA ALA A 185 6.53 18.51 -13.95
C ALA A 185 5.74 18.91 -12.70
N ILE A 186 5.16 20.11 -12.70
CA ILE A 186 4.39 20.65 -11.57
C ILE A 186 3.18 21.41 -12.08
N GLY A 187 2.08 21.35 -11.34
CA GLY A 187 0.84 22.03 -11.70
C GLY A 187 -0.36 21.37 -11.07
N GLY A 188 -1.42 21.23 -11.84
CA GLY A 188 -2.63 20.59 -11.35
C GLY A 188 -3.78 20.68 -12.35
N SER A 189 -4.88 20.10 -11.95
CA SER A 189 -6.11 20.12 -12.73
C SER A 189 -6.89 21.40 -12.46
N ALA A 190 -7.41 22.02 -13.50
CA ALA A 190 -8.32 23.15 -13.38
C ALA A 190 -9.45 22.81 -12.40
N GLY A 191 -9.76 23.73 -11.51
CA GLY A 191 -10.86 23.58 -10.56
C GLY A 191 -12.16 24.15 -11.14
N GLY A 192 -13.23 24.02 -10.39
CA GLY A 192 -14.54 24.53 -10.75
C GLY A 192 -15.48 24.48 -9.55
N ARG A 193 -16.78 24.56 -9.81
CA ARG A 193 -17.80 24.38 -8.78
C ARG A 193 -17.77 22.94 -8.23
N VAL A 194 -18.22 22.77 -7.01
CA VAL A 194 -18.41 21.45 -6.39
C VAL A 194 -19.55 20.63 -7.02
N THR A 195 -20.36 21.27 -7.87
CA THR A 195 -21.36 20.61 -8.72
C THR A 195 -20.76 19.86 -9.90
N PHE A 196 -19.43 20.05 -10.16
CA PHE A 196 -18.68 19.42 -11.25
C PHE A 196 -19.29 19.67 -12.65
N ASP A 197 -19.83 20.87 -12.87
CA ASP A 197 -20.50 21.27 -14.12
C ASP A 197 -19.53 21.75 -15.22
N GLY A 198 -18.26 21.96 -14.91
CA GLY A 198 -17.23 22.28 -15.89
C GLY A 198 -15.92 22.76 -15.29
N THR A 199 -14.85 22.53 -16.03
CA THR A 199 -13.51 23.08 -15.79
C THR A 199 -12.91 23.53 -17.11
N TRP A 200 -12.12 24.61 -17.09
CA TRP A 200 -11.64 25.25 -18.32
C TRP A 200 -10.22 25.78 -18.16
N ILE A 201 -9.49 25.76 -19.27
CA ILE A 201 -8.16 26.36 -19.39
C ILE A 201 -8.17 27.30 -20.58
N GLY A 202 -7.78 28.55 -20.39
CA GLY A 202 -7.61 29.52 -21.47
C GLY A 202 -6.13 29.62 -21.86
N ALA A 203 -5.80 29.34 -23.12
CA ALA A 203 -4.46 29.44 -23.66
C ALA A 203 -4.51 29.74 -25.16
N GLY A 204 -3.61 30.60 -25.65
CA GLY A 204 -3.49 30.94 -27.08
C GLY A 204 -4.79 31.51 -27.67
N GLY A 205 -5.52 32.32 -26.91
CA GLY A 205 -6.79 32.93 -27.33
C GLY A 205 -7.99 31.99 -27.35
N ARG A 206 -7.86 30.75 -26.87
CA ARG A 206 -8.92 29.73 -26.88
C ARG A 206 -9.23 29.25 -25.45
N VAL A 207 -10.45 28.84 -25.23
CA VAL A 207 -10.90 28.12 -24.04
C VAL A 207 -10.92 26.63 -24.36
N LEU A 208 -10.30 25.83 -23.53
CA LEU A 208 -10.03 24.41 -23.76
C LEU A 208 -10.71 23.57 -22.67
N GLN A 209 -11.27 22.43 -23.09
CA GLN A 209 -11.73 21.32 -22.24
C GLN A 209 -11.22 20.00 -22.85
N GLY A 210 -11.12 18.96 -22.03
CA GLY A 210 -10.61 17.66 -22.47
C GLY A 210 -9.12 17.66 -22.85
N LYS A 211 -8.40 18.74 -22.53
CA LYS A 211 -7.01 18.96 -22.92
C LYS A 211 -6.12 19.20 -21.70
N ALA A 212 -4.82 19.02 -21.89
CA ALA A 212 -3.78 19.55 -21.01
C ALA A 212 -3.03 20.70 -21.70
N VAL A 213 -2.69 21.71 -20.93
CA VAL A 213 -1.79 22.80 -21.34
C VAL A 213 -0.47 22.61 -20.62
N ILE A 214 0.60 22.47 -21.36
CA ILE A 214 1.96 22.28 -20.85
C ILE A 214 2.79 23.52 -21.23
N VAL A 215 3.29 24.21 -20.23
CA VAL A 215 4.19 25.37 -20.43
C VAL A 215 5.59 24.97 -20.01
N PHE A 216 6.44 24.67 -20.95
CA PHE A 216 7.87 24.46 -20.69
C PHE A 216 8.54 25.80 -20.44
N CYS A 217 9.33 25.88 -19.39
CA CYS A 217 9.96 27.11 -18.92
C CYS A 217 11.44 26.90 -18.67
N LYS A 218 12.25 27.88 -19.04
CA LYS A 218 13.69 27.94 -18.75
C LYS A 218 14.02 29.17 -17.91
N MET A 219 14.68 28.97 -16.80
CA MET A 219 15.10 30.05 -15.92
C MET A 219 16.12 30.97 -16.56
N ALA A 220 16.03 32.26 -16.26
CA ALA A 220 17.05 33.22 -16.63
C ALA A 220 18.40 32.94 -15.93
N ALA A 221 19.51 33.45 -16.48
CA ALA A 221 20.81 33.27 -15.87
C ALA A 221 20.88 33.82 -14.44
N GLY A 222 21.47 33.05 -13.53
CA GLY A 222 21.58 33.43 -12.11
C GLY A 222 20.27 33.31 -11.32
N LYS A 223 19.18 32.83 -11.93
CA LYS A 223 17.89 32.55 -11.29
C LYS A 223 17.71 31.05 -11.12
N SER A 224 16.90 30.67 -10.14
CA SER A 224 16.60 29.26 -9.87
C SER A 224 15.17 29.07 -9.39
N PHE A 225 14.75 27.81 -9.32
CA PHE A 225 13.46 27.40 -8.80
C PHE A 225 13.60 26.17 -7.89
N SER A 226 12.59 25.92 -7.08
CA SER A 226 12.48 24.70 -6.30
C SER A 226 11.00 24.33 -6.13
N PRO A 227 10.64 23.07 -6.19
CA PRO A 227 9.33 22.64 -5.75
C PRO A 227 9.20 22.78 -4.24
N PHE A 228 8.01 23.16 -3.78
CA PHE A 228 7.61 23.13 -2.39
C PHE A 228 6.37 22.26 -2.25
N LYS A 229 6.36 21.41 -1.23
CA LYS A 229 5.23 20.55 -0.91
C LYS A 229 4.93 20.64 0.58
N SER A 230 3.65 20.84 0.92
CA SER A 230 3.17 20.74 2.29
C SER A 230 1.90 19.91 2.34
N GLN A 231 1.89 18.94 3.23
CA GLN A 231 0.72 18.10 3.52
C GLN A 231 0.58 17.94 5.03
N ASN A 232 -0.67 17.90 5.51
CA ASN A 232 -0.98 17.76 6.92
C ASN A 232 -1.40 16.33 7.28
N PHE A 233 -0.64 15.36 6.83
CA PHE A 233 -0.87 13.94 7.10
C PHE A 233 0.43 13.23 7.43
N GLU A 234 0.35 12.30 8.38
CA GLU A 234 1.44 11.41 8.79
C GLU A 234 1.07 9.94 8.57
N PRO A 235 2.03 9.08 8.17
CA PRO A 235 1.74 7.68 7.93
C PRO A 235 1.45 6.94 9.23
N LEU A 236 0.43 6.09 9.19
CA LEU A 236 0.18 5.05 10.18
C LEU A 236 0.86 3.75 9.76
N ASN A 237 1.13 2.87 10.75
CA ASN A 237 1.83 1.61 10.48
C ASN A 237 0.89 0.54 9.88
N LYS A 238 0.11 0.93 8.87
CA LYS A 238 -0.83 0.05 8.15
C LYS A 238 -0.81 0.35 6.66
N SER A 239 -0.79 -0.72 5.88
CA SER A 239 -0.93 -0.63 4.43
C SER A 239 -1.60 -1.87 3.85
N TRP A 240 -2.15 -1.73 2.65
CA TRP A 240 -2.76 -2.81 1.88
C TRP A 240 -2.14 -2.88 0.49
N LEU A 241 -1.98 -4.09 -0.04
CA LEU A 241 -1.59 -4.33 -1.43
C LEU A 241 -2.88 -4.46 -2.26
N ILE A 242 -3.01 -3.64 -3.29
CA ILE A 242 -4.21 -3.61 -4.14
C ILE A 242 -4.28 -4.89 -4.99
N ALA A 243 -5.42 -5.58 -4.92
CA ALA A 243 -5.72 -6.77 -5.69
C ALA A 243 -6.62 -6.48 -6.90
N GLU A 244 -7.50 -5.47 -6.81
CA GLU A 244 -8.36 -5.09 -7.92
C GLU A 244 -8.72 -3.61 -7.82
N ALA A 245 -8.42 -2.87 -8.88
CA ALA A 245 -8.78 -1.47 -9.06
C ALA A 245 -9.04 -1.16 -10.53
N ASP A 246 -9.95 -0.21 -10.76
CA ASP A 246 -10.21 0.37 -12.08
C ASP A 246 -9.61 1.79 -12.10
N PRO A 247 -8.49 2.03 -12.81
CA PRO A 247 -7.84 3.34 -12.82
C PRO A 247 -8.65 4.39 -13.60
N VAL A 248 -9.53 3.99 -14.52
CA VAL A 248 -10.39 4.92 -15.28
C VAL A 248 -11.51 5.45 -14.38
N LYS A 249 -12.17 4.56 -13.64
CA LYS A 249 -13.21 4.91 -12.67
C LYS A 249 -12.63 5.37 -11.35
N ARG A 250 -11.32 5.18 -11.14
CA ARG A 250 -10.60 5.46 -9.89
C ARG A 250 -11.20 4.69 -8.70
N THR A 251 -11.65 3.45 -8.92
CA THR A 251 -12.28 2.62 -7.89
C THR A 251 -11.37 1.50 -7.46
N LEU A 252 -11.38 1.23 -6.16
CA LEU A 252 -10.72 0.11 -5.51
C LEU A 252 -11.79 -0.82 -4.95
N THR A 253 -11.77 -2.10 -5.35
CA THR A 253 -12.73 -3.12 -4.91
C THR A 253 -12.11 -4.07 -3.90
N SER A 254 -10.85 -4.50 -4.13
CA SER A 254 -10.26 -5.52 -3.27
C SER A 254 -8.75 -5.35 -3.06
N VAL A 255 -8.28 -5.95 -1.97
CA VAL A 255 -6.88 -5.97 -1.55
C VAL A 255 -6.46 -7.39 -1.20
N PHE A 256 -5.15 -7.64 -1.14
CA PHE A 256 -4.62 -8.90 -0.63
C PHE A 256 -4.52 -8.88 0.90
N ASN A 257 -5.03 -9.94 1.53
CA ASN A 257 -4.78 -10.19 2.95
C ASN A 257 -3.33 -10.71 3.17
N PRO A 258 -2.86 -10.86 4.44
CA PRO A 258 -1.52 -11.39 4.72
C PRO A 258 -1.25 -12.78 4.15
N GLN A 259 -2.29 -13.57 3.91
CA GLN A 259 -2.21 -14.91 3.32
C GLN A 259 -2.17 -14.88 1.78
N GLY A 260 -2.20 -13.69 1.17
CA GLY A 260 -2.21 -13.51 -0.28
C GLY A 260 -3.55 -13.79 -0.95
N GLN A 261 -4.62 -13.92 -0.18
CA GLN A 261 -5.98 -14.09 -0.71
C GLN A 261 -6.61 -12.71 -0.93
N GLN A 262 -7.43 -12.62 -1.96
CA GLN A 262 -8.20 -11.42 -2.26
C GLN A 262 -9.37 -11.29 -1.29
N GLN A 263 -9.56 -10.08 -0.74
CA GLN A 263 -10.71 -9.74 0.10
C GLN A 263 -11.23 -8.34 -0.25
N PRO A 264 -12.52 -8.04 -0.05
CA PRO A 264 -13.06 -6.70 -0.26
C PRO A 264 -12.29 -5.66 0.56
N PHE A 265 -12.00 -4.51 -0.05
CA PHE A 265 -11.25 -3.45 0.65
C PHE A 265 -12.05 -2.85 1.81
N THR A 266 -13.37 -2.69 1.65
CA THR A 266 -14.27 -2.21 2.72
C THR A 266 -14.22 -3.13 3.93
N GLN A 267 -14.25 -4.45 3.72
CA GLN A 267 -14.09 -5.44 4.78
C GLN A 267 -12.72 -5.33 5.46
N ALA A 268 -11.62 -5.32 4.68
CA ALA A 268 -10.26 -5.21 5.22
C ALA A 268 -10.04 -3.94 6.04
N LEU A 269 -10.72 -2.87 5.65
CA LEU A 269 -10.68 -1.58 6.34
C LEU A 269 -11.51 -1.60 7.62
N ALA A 270 -12.73 -2.16 7.57
CA ALA A 270 -13.62 -2.33 8.72
C ALA A 270 -12.97 -3.18 9.82
N GLU A 271 -12.37 -4.31 9.44
CA GLU A 271 -11.59 -5.17 10.34
C GLU A 271 -10.45 -4.40 11.02
N HIS A 272 -9.70 -3.60 10.25
CA HIS A 272 -8.60 -2.81 10.81
C HIS A 272 -9.08 -1.72 11.77
N LEU A 273 -10.20 -1.03 11.45
CA LEU A 273 -10.74 0.06 12.25
C LEU A 273 -11.63 -0.44 13.41
N GLY A 274 -11.87 -1.74 13.52
CA GLY A 274 -12.69 -2.34 14.56
C GLY A 274 -14.15 -1.88 14.49
N CYS A 275 -14.74 -1.81 13.29
CA CYS A 275 -16.11 -1.35 13.06
C CYS A 275 -16.80 -2.19 11.98
N ASN A 276 -18.09 -1.96 11.76
CA ASN A 276 -18.78 -2.51 10.61
C ASN A 276 -18.62 -1.60 9.38
N GLU A 277 -18.89 -2.13 8.18
CA GLU A 277 -18.71 -1.40 6.92
C GLU A 277 -19.59 -0.13 6.83
N GLN A 278 -20.76 -0.12 7.45
CA GLN A 278 -21.67 1.04 7.47
C GLN A 278 -21.08 2.21 8.28
N GLN A 279 -20.21 1.95 9.23
CA GLN A 279 -19.55 2.95 10.07
C GLN A 279 -18.26 3.51 9.46
N LEU A 280 -17.79 2.94 8.34
CA LEU A 280 -16.50 3.30 7.75
C LEU A 280 -16.37 4.78 7.43
N THR A 281 -17.40 5.39 6.86
CA THR A 281 -17.38 6.83 6.51
C THR A 281 -17.12 7.71 7.74
N GLU A 282 -17.72 7.36 8.89
CA GLU A 282 -17.51 8.09 10.13
C GLU A 282 -16.12 7.80 10.73
N ARG A 283 -15.70 6.55 10.71
CA ARG A 283 -14.40 6.12 11.24
C ARG A 283 -13.20 6.61 10.43
N LEU A 284 -13.42 6.97 9.17
CA LEU A 284 -12.39 7.56 8.31
C LEU A 284 -12.22 9.08 8.48
N LYS A 285 -13.04 9.76 9.30
CA LYS A 285 -12.82 11.18 9.60
C LYS A 285 -11.42 11.40 10.18
N GLY A 286 -10.67 12.33 9.60
CA GLY A 286 -9.27 12.58 9.95
C GLY A 286 -8.27 11.51 9.45
N LEU A 287 -8.73 10.54 8.65
CA LEU A 287 -7.88 9.55 7.99
C LEU A 287 -7.95 9.73 6.47
N THR A 288 -6.88 9.37 5.80
CA THR A 288 -6.80 9.33 4.34
C THR A 288 -5.81 8.24 3.92
N PHE A 289 -5.54 8.13 2.63
CA PHE A 289 -4.61 7.13 2.10
C PHE A 289 -3.51 7.80 1.30
N ALA A 290 -2.40 7.07 1.08
CA ALA A 290 -1.31 7.51 0.24
C ALA A 290 -0.64 6.34 -0.49
N VAL A 291 0.01 6.63 -1.61
CA VAL A 291 1.03 5.76 -2.20
C VAL A 291 2.41 6.32 -1.87
N LYS A 292 3.42 5.45 -1.75
CA LYS A 292 4.80 5.86 -1.52
C LYS A 292 5.58 5.82 -2.83
N VAL A 293 6.25 6.92 -3.18
CA VAL A 293 7.11 7.03 -4.37
C VAL A 293 8.47 7.55 -3.90
N GLY A 294 9.51 6.77 -4.07
CA GLY A 294 10.76 7.00 -3.38
C GLY A 294 10.54 7.00 -1.86
N ASP A 295 10.98 8.04 -1.17
CA ASP A 295 10.75 8.19 0.27
C ASP A 295 9.55 9.06 0.63
N ALA A 296 8.86 9.63 -0.35
CA ALA A 296 7.74 10.54 -0.14
C ALA A 296 6.38 9.84 -0.26
N TYR A 297 5.42 10.30 0.56
CA TYR A 297 4.02 9.89 0.47
C TYR A 297 3.23 10.86 -0.40
N PHE A 298 2.38 10.31 -1.27
CA PHE A 298 1.50 11.02 -2.19
C PHE A 298 0.07 10.64 -1.88
N ILE A 299 -0.69 11.61 -1.35
CA ILE A 299 -2.04 11.38 -0.83
C ILE A 299 -2.99 10.93 -1.95
N ARG A 300 -3.86 10.00 -1.58
CA ARG A 300 -4.97 9.45 -2.37
C ARG A 300 -6.25 9.60 -1.55
N SER A 301 -6.97 10.67 -1.78
CA SER A 301 -8.18 10.97 -1.00
C SER A 301 -9.37 10.18 -1.52
N VAL A 302 -10.19 9.72 -0.58
CA VAL A 302 -11.46 9.05 -0.89
C VAL A 302 -12.44 10.10 -1.42
N ALA A 303 -13.05 9.81 -2.56
CA ALA A 303 -14.12 10.61 -3.16
C ALA A 303 -15.50 10.12 -2.72
N LYS A 304 -15.70 8.80 -2.75
CA LYS A 304 -16.97 8.16 -2.40
C LYS A 304 -16.71 6.73 -1.92
N MET A 305 -17.54 6.26 -1.02
CA MET A 305 -17.53 4.88 -0.56
C MET A 305 -18.90 4.26 -0.77
N ASP A 306 -18.93 3.14 -1.44
CA ASP A 306 -20.10 2.29 -1.62
C ASP A 306 -19.88 0.96 -0.85
N SER A 307 -20.90 0.12 -0.77
CA SER A 307 -20.82 -1.18 -0.06
C SER A 307 -19.74 -2.12 -0.61
N HIS A 308 -19.35 -2.00 -1.87
CA HIS A 308 -18.44 -2.94 -2.54
C HIS A 308 -17.19 -2.28 -3.10
N SER A 309 -17.09 -0.95 -3.09
CA SER A 309 -15.96 -0.23 -3.68
C SER A 309 -15.71 1.11 -2.99
N VAL A 310 -14.47 1.57 -3.10
CA VAL A 310 -14.05 2.89 -2.67
C VAL A 310 -13.52 3.65 -3.87
N GLN A 311 -14.14 4.78 -4.18
CA GLN A 311 -13.69 5.68 -5.24
C GLN A 311 -12.73 6.72 -4.68
N PHE A 312 -11.68 7.01 -5.43
CA PHE A 312 -10.63 7.97 -5.07
C PHE A 312 -10.59 9.16 -6.05
N PHE A 313 -9.99 10.25 -5.63
CA PHE A 313 -9.74 11.40 -6.51
C PHE A 313 -8.51 11.22 -7.42
N CYS A 314 -7.64 10.25 -7.14
CA CYS A 314 -6.53 9.85 -8.01
C CYS A 314 -6.66 8.41 -8.46
N ASP A 315 -5.95 8.05 -9.52
CA ASP A 315 -5.84 6.68 -10.00
C ASP A 315 -5.09 5.78 -9.02
N LEU A 316 -5.53 4.55 -8.98
CA LEU A 316 -4.91 3.42 -8.28
C LEU A 316 -4.90 2.23 -9.23
N GLU A 317 -3.87 1.40 -9.14
CA GLU A 317 -3.74 0.21 -9.96
C GLU A 317 -3.44 -1.05 -9.15
N PHE A 318 -3.69 -2.19 -9.76
CA PHE A 318 -3.27 -3.49 -9.24
C PHE A 318 -1.79 -3.48 -8.87
N GLY A 319 -1.46 -3.99 -7.68
CA GLY A 319 -0.10 -4.05 -7.18
C GLY A 319 0.43 -2.75 -6.55
N ASP A 320 -0.32 -1.65 -6.58
CA ASP A 320 0.01 -0.48 -5.78
C ASP A 320 -0.17 -0.78 -4.29
N ARG A 321 0.67 -0.18 -3.43
CA ARG A 321 0.54 -0.29 -1.97
C ARG A 321 -0.07 0.98 -1.41
N LEU A 322 -1.23 0.83 -0.78
CA LEU A 322 -2.02 1.91 -0.20
C LEU A 322 -1.74 2.00 1.31
N TYR A 323 -1.18 3.12 1.75
CA TYR A 323 -0.83 3.39 3.15
C TYR A 323 -1.91 4.21 3.82
N LEU A 324 -2.26 3.88 5.06
CA LEU A 324 -3.17 4.67 5.89
C LEU A 324 -2.42 5.86 6.48
N MET A 325 -3.04 7.04 6.40
CA MET A 325 -2.50 8.32 6.86
C MET A 325 -3.44 8.95 7.86
N ARG A 326 -2.92 9.66 8.85
CA ARG A 326 -3.68 10.43 9.84
C ARG A 326 -3.47 11.92 9.65
N GLU A 327 -4.56 12.68 9.75
CA GLU A 327 -4.54 14.13 9.66
C GLU A 327 -3.83 14.76 10.86
N THR A 328 -3.08 15.83 10.58
CA THR A 328 -2.43 16.72 11.56
C THR A 328 -2.91 18.15 11.36
N ASP A 329 -2.46 19.09 12.20
CA ASP A 329 -2.90 20.49 12.07
C ASP A 329 -2.42 21.11 10.74
N PHE A 330 -3.38 21.50 9.92
CA PHE A 330 -3.21 22.11 8.60
C PHE A 330 -2.29 23.33 8.59
N LYS A 331 -2.52 24.28 9.51
CA LYS A 331 -1.81 25.56 9.56
C LYS A 331 -0.38 25.36 10.07
N GLN A 332 -0.24 24.62 11.15
CA GLN A 332 1.07 24.34 11.74
C GLN A 332 1.96 23.54 10.79
N ALA A 333 1.41 22.53 10.12
CA ALA A 333 2.15 21.74 9.14
C ALA A 333 2.68 22.64 8.01
N THR A 334 1.83 23.49 7.43
CA THR A 334 2.23 24.37 6.33
C THR A 334 3.28 25.41 6.76
N LEU A 335 3.11 26.02 7.93
CA LEU A 335 4.06 27.01 8.44
C LEU A 335 5.42 26.37 8.76
N ARG A 336 5.42 25.22 9.40
CA ARG A 336 6.64 24.43 9.70
C ARG A 336 7.39 24.10 8.41
N ASP A 337 6.69 23.52 7.43
CA ASP A 337 7.27 23.10 6.16
C ASP A 337 7.82 24.30 5.38
N TRP A 338 7.09 25.42 5.37
CA TRP A 338 7.54 26.67 4.74
C TRP A 338 8.75 27.26 5.44
N GLN A 339 8.77 27.27 6.76
CA GLN A 339 9.91 27.77 7.53
C GLN A 339 11.17 26.92 7.25
N ALA A 340 11.06 25.61 7.29
CA ALA A 340 12.16 24.71 6.97
C ALA A 340 12.67 24.90 5.54
N PHE A 341 11.74 25.10 4.58
CA PHE A 341 12.08 25.34 3.18
C PHE A 341 12.84 26.68 3.01
N THR A 342 12.36 27.77 3.59
CA THR A 342 13.01 29.08 3.47
C THR A 342 14.33 29.18 4.22
N GLN A 343 14.49 28.47 5.33
CA GLN A 343 15.77 28.32 6.02
C GLN A 343 16.82 27.63 5.14
N ARG A 344 16.40 26.64 4.35
CA ARG A 344 17.31 25.89 3.46
C ARG A 344 17.68 26.65 2.19
N HIS A 345 16.71 27.37 1.60
CA HIS A 345 16.83 27.93 0.25
C HIS A 345 16.94 29.46 0.22
N GLY A 346 16.74 30.13 1.33
CA GLY A 346 16.77 31.59 1.41
C GLY A 346 15.45 32.25 0.98
N LYS A 347 15.52 33.57 0.70
CA LYS A 347 14.34 34.39 0.41
C LYS A 347 13.83 34.18 -1.01
N PRO A 348 12.56 33.73 -1.19
CA PRO A 348 11.94 33.59 -2.50
C PRO A 348 11.67 34.92 -3.20
N ALA A 349 11.67 34.88 -4.54
CA ALA A 349 11.29 35.99 -5.41
C ALA A 349 9.78 35.96 -5.76
N ALA A 350 9.23 34.76 -5.95
CA ALA A 350 7.81 34.54 -6.22
C ALA A 350 7.41 33.10 -5.89
N VAL A 351 6.10 32.87 -5.72
CA VAL A 351 5.51 31.55 -5.49
C VAL A 351 4.28 31.37 -6.36
N LEU A 352 4.26 30.29 -7.15
CA LEU A 352 3.09 29.81 -7.86
C LEU A 352 2.48 28.64 -7.07
N MET A 353 1.24 28.78 -6.62
CA MET A 353 0.57 27.82 -5.74
C MET A 353 -0.44 26.97 -6.51
N ASN A 354 -0.40 25.66 -6.26
CA ASN A 354 -1.46 24.72 -6.62
C ASN A 354 -1.92 24.05 -5.33
N ASP A 355 -3.12 24.34 -4.88
CA ASP A 355 -3.66 23.89 -3.58
C ASP A 355 -4.90 23.05 -3.81
N CYS A 356 -4.97 21.88 -3.23
CA CYS A 356 -6.09 20.98 -3.42
C CYS A 356 -7.39 21.55 -2.86
N ILE A 357 -8.49 21.45 -3.62
CA ILE A 357 -9.83 21.80 -3.15
C ILE A 357 -10.15 21.12 -1.79
N LEU A 358 -9.76 19.85 -1.63
CA LEU A 358 -10.01 19.09 -0.41
C LEU A 358 -9.30 19.69 0.81
N ARG A 359 -8.19 20.38 0.60
CA ARG A 359 -7.48 21.11 1.63
C ARG A 359 -8.27 22.34 2.08
N ARG A 360 -8.88 23.06 1.14
CA ARG A 360 -9.79 24.17 1.40
C ARG A 360 -11.06 23.70 2.10
N GLN A 361 -11.70 22.65 1.59
CA GLN A 361 -12.95 22.10 2.11
C GLN A 361 -12.81 21.43 3.48
N GLY A 362 -11.67 20.75 3.71
CA GLY A 362 -11.39 20.11 5.00
C GLY A 362 -11.06 21.08 6.14
N ASN A 363 -10.78 22.37 5.83
CA ASN A 363 -10.36 23.34 6.83
C ASN A 363 -11.09 24.71 6.74
N PRO A 364 -12.42 24.76 6.53
CA PRO A 364 -13.14 26.00 6.25
C PRO A 364 -12.93 27.06 7.34
N ASP A 365 -12.97 26.66 8.60
CA ASP A 365 -12.84 27.55 9.76
C ASP A 365 -11.43 28.09 9.98
N LYS A 366 -10.42 27.49 9.35
CA LYS A 366 -9.00 27.88 9.50
C LYS A 366 -8.49 28.76 8.35
N LEU A 367 -9.24 28.88 7.23
CA LEU A 367 -8.80 29.62 6.05
C LEU A 367 -8.68 31.10 6.26
N HIS A 368 -9.54 31.71 7.10
CA HIS A 368 -9.54 33.13 7.38
C HIS A 368 -8.25 33.65 8.07
N ASP A 369 -7.51 32.74 8.67
CA ASP A 369 -6.31 32.95 9.47
C ASP A 369 -5.05 32.34 8.81
N ALA A 370 -5.19 31.75 7.61
CA ALA A 370 -4.11 31.14 6.87
C ALA A 370 -3.30 32.18 6.09
N HIS A 371 -2.25 32.71 6.70
CA HIS A 371 -1.34 33.68 6.12
C HIS A 371 -0.02 33.05 5.71
N PHE A 372 -0.02 32.35 4.57
CA PHE A 372 1.19 31.78 4.01
C PHE A 372 1.87 32.75 3.02
N PHE A 373 3.18 32.64 2.84
CA PHE A 373 3.98 33.39 1.87
C PHE A 373 3.96 34.95 2.04
N LYS A 374 3.73 35.45 3.24
CA LYS A 374 3.61 36.88 3.52
C LYS A 374 4.83 37.66 3.04
N GLY A 375 4.59 38.72 2.28
CA GLY A 375 5.65 39.61 1.77
C GLY A 375 6.39 39.08 0.54
N ILE A 376 5.89 38.01 -0.06
CA ILE A 376 6.41 37.41 -1.31
C ILE A 376 5.30 37.49 -2.36
N PRO A 377 5.58 37.91 -3.60
CA PRO A 377 4.63 37.79 -4.70
C PRO A 377 4.19 36.31 -4.87
N ALA A 378 2.96 36.00 -4.48
CA ALA A 378 2.46 34.64 -4.54
C ALA A 378 0.98 34.65 -4.96
N ALA A 379 0.64 33.84 -5.94
CA ALA A 379 -0.74 33.55 -6.32
C ALA A 379 -0.89 32.14 -6.87
N GLY A 380 -2.12 31.68 -6.98
CA GLY A 380 -2.45 30.35 -7.44
C GLY A 380 -3.93 30.05 -7.33
N PHE A 381 -4.28 28.78 -7.29
CA PHE A 381 -5.65 28.33 -7.36
C PHE A 381 -5.90 27.06 -6.55
N SER A 382 -7.14 26.90 -6.12
CA SER A 382 -7.62 25.61 -5.60
C SER A 382 -8.00 24.71 -6.76
N SER A 383 -7.22 23.64 -6.93
CA SER A 383 -7.28 22.66 -8.00
C SER A 383 -8.14 21.46 -7.63
N PHE A 384 -8.61 20.70 -8.61
CA PHE A 384 -9.27 19.40 -8.38
C PHE A 384 -8.27 18.26 -8.15
N GLY A 385 -7.00 18.46 -8.45
CA GLY A 385 -5.88 17.56 -8.18
C GLY A 385 -4.57 18.24 -8.52
N GLU A 386 -3.52 17.97 -7.76
CA GLU A 386 -2.20 18.55 -8.00
C GLU A 386 -1.30 17.55 -8.72
N ILE A 387 -0.31 18.09 -9.43
CA ILE A 387 0.79 17.35 -10.04
C ILE A 387 2.10 17.86 -9.44
N LEU A 388 2.87 16.95 -8.85
CA LEU A 388 4.25 17.19 -8.43
C LEU A 388 5.08 15.95 -8.77
N GLY A 389 5.48 15.84 -10.03
CA GLY A 389 6.07 14.62 -10.58
C GLY A 389 5.06 13.47 -10.73
N VAL A 390 4.19 13.28 -9.77
CA VAL A 390 3.05 12.36 -9.78
C VAL A 390 1.79 13.07 -9.30
N PRO A 391 0.58 12.59 -9.61
CA PRO A 391 -0.65 13.16 -9.06
C PRO A 391 -0.72 13.03 -7.55
N ILE A 392 -1.33 14.01 -6.91
CA ILE A 392 -1.47 14.08 -5.45
C ILE A 392 -2.76 14.84 -5.08
N ASN A 393 -3.32 14.54 -3.91
CA ASN A 393 -4.47 15.25 -3.35
C ASN A 393 -4.15 15.82 -1.95
N GLN A 394 -5.04 16.63 -1.40
CA GLN A 394 -4.94 17.21 -0.05
C GLN A 394 -3.57 17.80 0.27
N THR A 395 -2.94 18.41 -0.71
CA THR A 395 -1.58 18.93 -0.63
C THR A 395 -1.54 20.36 -1.15
N LEU A 396 -0.66 21.18 -0.62
CA LEU A 396 -0.22 22.41 -1.25
C LEU A 396 1.10 22.09 -1.97
N SER A 397 1.07 22.05 -3.29
CA SER A 397 2.28 22.04 -4.12
C SER A 397 2.52 23.44 -4.66
N ALA A 398 3.76 23.90 -4.65
CA ALA A 398 4.09 25.21 -5.17
C ALA A 398 5.43 25.20 -5.89
N LEU A 399 5.54 26.04 -6.91
CA LEU A 399 6.78 26.35 -7.56
C LEU A 399 7.32 27.66 -6.99
N VAL A 400 8.46 27.59 -6.34
CA VAL A 400 9.11 28.70 -5.67
C VAL A 400 10.29 29.19 -6.50
N PHE A 401 10.32 30.48 -6.81
CA PHE A 401 11.34 31.11 -7.63
C PHE A 401 12.31 31.93 -6.78
N PHE A 402 13.57 31.99 -7.20
CA PHE A 402 14.64 32.71 -6.52
C PHE A 402 15.38 33.65 -7.47
N ASN A 403 15.76 34.82 -6.96
CA ASN A 403 16.57 35.80 -7.69
C ASN A 403 18.08 35.50 -7.62
N HIS A 404 18.46 34.41 -7.01
CA HIS A 404 19.82 33.91 -6.88
C HIS A 404 19.87 32.41 -7.21
N ASN A 405 21.05 31.89 -7.42
CA ASN A 405 21.21 30.47 -7.68
C ASN A 405 21.16 29.72 -6.33
N VAL A 406 20.16 28.86 -6.17
CA VAL A 406 20.08 27.87 -5.09
C VAL A 406 20.28 26.49 -5.69
N ASN A 407 21.08 25.66 -5.06
CA ASN A 407 21.28 24.27 -5.49
C ASN A 407 20.10 23.38 -5.07
N ALA A 408 18.89 23.87 -5.28
CA ALA A 408 17.65 23.21 -4.83
C ALA A 408 17.31 21.96 -5.65
N MET A 409 17.77 21.92 -6.90
CA MET A 409 17.47 20.84 -7.83
C MET A 409 18.56 19.75 -7.88
N ALA A 410 19.55 19.79 -6.99
CA ALA A 410 20.64 18.81 -6.98
C ALA A 410 20.15 17.37 -6.80
N GLN A 411 19.10 17.18 -6.04
CA GLN A 411 18.50 15.84 -5.81
C GLN A 411 17.40 15.49 -6.82
N PHE A 412 16.97 16.43 -7.64
CA PHE A 412 15.87 16.21 -8.58
C PHE A 412 16.11 15.05 -9.56
N PRO A 413 17.33 14.78 -10.06
CA PRO A 413 17.57 13.58 -10.89
C PRO A 413 17.18 12.27 -10.18
N VAL A 414 17.37 12.17 -8.86
CA VAL A 414 16.97 11.01 -8.05
C VAL A 414 15.45 10.98 -7.87
N GLU A 415 14.85 12.14 -7.62
CA GLU A 415 13.38 12.26 -7.52
C GLU A 415 12.72 11.94 -8.87
N TYR A 416 13.25 12.47 -9.97
CA TYR A 416 12.79 12.17 -11.32
C TYR A 416 12.87 10.67 -11.63
N ALA A 417 14.00 10.04 -11.28
CA ALA A 417 14.17 8.60 -11.44
C ALA A 417 13.15 7.82 -10.60
N SER A 418 12.84 8.29 -9.39
CA SER A 418 11.82 7.68 -8.52
C SER A 418 10.41 7.81 -9.10
N TYR A 419 10.06 8.96 -9.68
CA TYR A 419 8.79 9.18 -10.36
C TYR A 419 8.67 8.31 -11.61
N ALA A 420 9.70 8.29 -12.45
CA ALA A 420 9.75 7.44 -13.64
C ALA A 420 9.67 5.95 -13.27
N ALA A 421 10.42 5.53 -12.24
CA ALA A 421 10.38 4.17 -11.73
C ALA A 421 9.01 3.78 -11.16
N HIS A 422 8.29 4.72 -10.53
CA HIS A 422 6.92 4.47 -10.04
C HIS A 422 6.01 3.96 -11.15
N TYR A 423 6.04 4.60 -12.32
CA TYR A 423 5.22 4.20 -13.47
C TYR A 423 5.80 2.98 -14.21
N ALA A 424 7.11 2.97 -14.46
CA ALA A 424 7.77 1.84 -15.12
C ALA A 424 7.61 0.53 -14.34
N GLN A 425 7.68 0.61 -13.01
CA GLN A 425 7.50 -0.54 -12.13
C GLN A 425 6.04 -0.97 -11.97
N ARG A 426 5.03 -0.21 -12.44
CA ARG A 426 3.64 -0.66 -12.40
C ARG A 426 3.47 -2.00 -13.11
N ALA A 427 4.03 -2.14 -14.33
CA ALA A 427 4.02 -3.41 -15.05
C ALA A 427 4.76 -4.52 -14.29
N LEU A 428 5.94 -4.21 -13.72
CA LEU A 428 6.73 -5.16 -12.94
C LEU A 428 6.02 -5.55 -11.63
N ARG A 429 5.49 -4.59 -10.88
CA ARG A 429 4.70 -4.85 -9.66
C ARG A 429 3.46 -5.69 -9.95
N ARG A 430 2.78 -5.43 -11.07
CA ARG A 430 1.68 -6.25 -11.55
C ARG A 430 2.14 -7.69 -11.81
N TRP A 431 3.29 -7.84 -12.43
CA TRP A 431 3.93 -9.13 -12.69
C TRP A 431 4.33 -9.85 -11.40
N GLU A 432 5.00 -9.17 -10.48
CA GLU A 432 5.39 -9.71 -9.18
C GLU A 432 4.19 -10.12 -8.33
N ALA A 433 3.13 -9.30 -8.32
CA ALA A 433 1.90 -9.62 -7.62
C ALA A 433 1.19 -10.82 -8.26
N LEU A 434 1.10 -10.91 -9.58
CA LEU A 434 0.58 -12.07 -10.30
C LEU A 434 1.42 -13.32 -10.01
N ASN A 435 2.74 -13.22 -10.05
CA ASN A 435 3.64 -14.32 -9.71
C ASN A 435 3.47 -14.79 -8.26
N ARG A 436 3.29 -13.86 -7.33
CA ARG A 436 3.05 -14.20 -5.92
C ARG A 436 1.71 -14.92 -5.74
N VAL A 437 0.65 -14.45 -6.39
CA VAL A 437 -0.65 -15.11 -6.39
C VAL A 437 -0.57 -16.49 -7.03
N GLN A 438 0.06 -16.60 -8.21
CA GLN A 438 0.27 -17.87 -8.90
C GLN A 438 1.10 -18.83 -8.04
N SER A 439 2.20 -18.36 -7.44
CA SER A 439 3.02 -19.19 -6.54
C SER A 439 2.22 -19.64 -5.31
N GLY A 440 1.35 -18.80 -4.77
CA GLY A 440 0.46 -19.14 -3.67
C GLY A 440 -0.63 -20.13 -4.08
N VAL A 441 -1.16 -20.05 -5.29
CA VAL A 441 -2.10 -21.03 -5.85
C VAL A 441 -1.38 -22.36 -6.09
N LEU A 442 -0.18 -22.30 -6.68
CA LEU A 442 0.68 -23.45 -6.90
C LEU A 442 1.03 -24.21 -5.62
N ALA A 443 1.46 -23.48 -4.59
CA ALA A 443 1.76 -24.08 -3.30
C ALA A 443 0.53 -24.77 -2.69
N ARG A 444 -0.66 -24.20 -2.85
CA ARG A 444 -1.92 -24.83 -2.42
C ARG A 444 -2.26 -26.07 -3.24
N VAL A 445 -2.10 -26.00 -4.56
CA VAL A 445 -2.31 -27.17 -5.43
C VAL A 445 -1.37 -28.31 -5.07
N VAL A 446 -0.07 -28.01 -4.89
CA VAL A 446 0.93 -28.99 -4.45
C VAL A 446 0.59 -29.56 -3.06
N ASN A 447 0.17 -28.71 -2.11
CA ASN A 447 -0.27 -29.18 -0.81
C ASN A 447 -1.50 -30.09 -0.91
N TYR A 448 -2.52 -29.69 -1.70
CA TYR A 448 -3.69 -30.56 -1.94
C TYR A 448 -3.30 -31.88 -2.62
N GLN A 449 -2.35 -31.88 -3.56
CA GLN A 449 -1.83 -33.12 -4.14
C GLN A 449 -1.12 -33.97 -3.09
N GLN A 450 -0.30 -33.37 -2.23
CA GLN A 450 0.36 -34.09 -1.13
C GLN A 450 -0.64 -34.64 -0.11
N GLU A 451 -1.72 -33.89 0.18
CA GLU A 451 -2.80 -34.37 1.06
C GLU A 451 -3.67 -35.45 0.40
N LEU A 452 -3.86 -35.40 -0.92
CA LEU A 452 -4.64 -36.36 -1.66
C LEU A 452 -3.83 -37.60 -2.08
N ALA A 453 -2.50 -37.48 -2.26
CA ALA A 453 -1.64 -38.59 -2.62
C ALA A 453 -1.75 -39.81 -1.67
N PRO A 454 -1.78 -39.62 -0.32
CA PRO A 454 -2.02 -40.72 0.60
C PRO A 454 -3.42 -41.36 0.44
N ILE A 455 -4.42 -40.51 0.12
CA ILE A 455 -5.79 -40.96 -0.09
C ILE A 455 -5.87 -41.83 -1.34
N VAL A 456 -5.26 -41.38 -2.43
CA VAL A 456 -5.19 -42.11 -3.72
C VAL A 456 -4.38 -43.40 -3.57
N GLN A 457 -3.25 -43.38 -2.85
CA GLN A 457 -2.47 -44.57 -2.53
C GLN A 457 -3.22 -45.52 -1.60
N ALA A 458 -4.12 -45.03 -0.75
CA ALA A 458 -4.95 -45.85 0.09
C ALA A 458 -6.13 -46.49 -0.68
N LEU A 459 -6.48 -46.01 -1.89
CA LEU A 459 -7.59 -46.55 -2.68
C LEU A 459 -7.47 -48.04 -3.02
N PRO A 460 -6.33 -48.56 -3.53
CA PRO A 460 -6.15 -50.01 -3.77
C PRO A 460 -6.23 -50.79 -2.46
N VAL A 461 -5.72 -50.20 -1.37
CA VAL A 461 -5.80 -50.82 -0.04
C VAL A 461 -7.24 -50.86 0.45
N LEU A 462 -8.01 -49.82 0.18
CA LEU A 462 -9.43 -49.73 0.55
C LEU A 462 -10.29 -50.68 -0.31
N GLU A 463 -9.96 -50.81 -1.61
CA GLU A 463 -10.60 -51.77 -2.53
C GLU A 463 -10.29 -53.22 -2.11
N ALA A 464 -9.03 -53.53 -1.78
CA ALA A 464 -8.61 -54.79 -1.20
C ALA A 464 -9.24 -55.02 0.20
N ALA A 465 -9.34 -53.98 1.02
CA ALA A 465 -9.95 -54.04 2.34
C ALA A 465 -11.47 -54.29 2.26
N THR A 466 -12.18 -53.71 1.30
CA THR A 466 -13.63 -53.97 1.10
C THR A 466 -13.88 -55.38 0.51
N GLN A 467 -12.97 -55.89 -0.30
CA GLN A 467 -12.98 -57.28 -0.74
C GLN A 467 -12.68 -58.22 0.43
N SER A 468 -11.63 -57.92 1.19
CA SER A 468 -11.25 -58.65 2.40
C SER A 468 -12.31 -58.59 3.50
N GLN A 469 -13.03 -57.47 3.62
CA GLN A 469 -14.15 -57.33 4.57
C GLN A 469 -15.31 -58.24 4.23
N SER A 470 -15.56 -58.54 2.94
CA SER A 470 -16.55 -59.51 2.51
C SER A 470 -16.17 -60.94 2.89
N GLU A 471 -14.87 -61.25 2.74
CA GLU A 471 -14.30 -62.53 3.12
C GLU A 471 -14.21 -62.67 4.66
N ALA A 472 -13.84 -61.52 5.34
CA ALA A 472 -13.78 -61.49 6.78
C ALA A 472 -15.16 -61.58 7.45
N LEU A 473 -16.24 -61.04 6.86
CA LEU A 473 -17.60 -61.25 7.32
C LEU A 473 -18.03 -62.70 7.17
N SER A 474 -17.62 -63.40 6.12
CA SER A 474 -17.81 -64.83 5.95
C SER A 474 -17.02 -65.69 6.96
N MET A 475 -15.78 -65.21 7.28
CA MET A 475 -14.95 -65.86 8.30
C MET A 475 -15.34 -65.45 9.73
N ALA A 476 -15.94 -64.30 9.94
CA ALA A 476 -16.40 -63.82 11.26
C ALA A 476 -17.51 -64.72 11.82
N GLU A 477 -18.34 -65.31 10.92
CA GLU A 477 -19.35 -66.30 11.33
C GLU A 477 -18.68 -67.58 11.90
N SER A 478 -17.54 -68.00 11.37
CA SER A 478 -16.74 -69.07 11.92
C SER A 478 -15.88 -68.67 13.12
N SER A 479 -15.47 -67.36 13.16
CA SER A 479 -14.60 -66.82 14.20
C SER A 479 -15.37 -66.48 15.50
N ILE A 480 -16.69 -66.28 15.45
CA ILE A 480 -17.53 -66.13 16.65
C ILE A 480 -17.42 -67.36 17.55
N ARG A 481 -17.28 -68.54 16.99
CA ARG A 481 -17.04 -69.78 17.76
C ARG A 481 -15.64 -69.83 18.39
N ALA A 482 -14.67 -69.12 17.79
CA ALA A 482 -13.28 -69.03 18.30
C ALA A 482 -13.11 -67.89 19.35
N ILE A 483 -14.05 -66.94 19.48
CA ILE A 483 -13.95 -65.79 20.40
C ILE A 483 -13.85 -66.21 21.86
N SER A 484 -14.55 -67.27 22.26
CA SER A 484 -14.43 -67.84 23.61
C SER A 484 -13.02 -68.32 23.93
N THR A 485 -12.33 -68.89 22.93
CA THR A 485 -10.94 -69.32 23.06
C THR A 485 -10.01 -68.09 23.12
N LEU A 486 -10.26 -67.09 22.25
CA LEU A 486 -9.47 -65.85 22.21
C LEU A 486 -9.62 -65.05 23.50
N ALA A 487 -10.81 -65.02 24.11
CA ALA A 487 -11.04 -64.34 25.39
C ALA A 487 -10.18 -64.94 26.52
N LYS A 488 -10.04 -66.27 26.49
CA LYS A 488 -9.24 -67.01 27.46
C LYS A 488 -7.72 -66.76 27.23
N GLU A 489 -7.28 -66.72 25.97
CA GLU A 489 -5.89 -66.39 25.62
C GLU A 489 -5.56 -64.91 25.93
N SER A 490 -6.53 -64.00 25.73
CA SER A 490 -6.38 -62.59 26.10
C SER A 490 -6.21 -62.42 27.59
N GLN A 491 -6.96 -63.16 28.40
CA GLN A 491 -6.88 -63.13 29.86
C GLN A 491 -5.46 -63.55 30.33
N GLN A 492 -4.87 -64.60 29.68
CA GLN A 492 -3.53 -65.00 29.98
C GLN A 492 -2.45 -64.00 29.48
N ALA A 493 -2.69 -63.34 28.37
CA ALA A 493 -1.77 -62.33 27.84
C ALA A 493 -1.77 -61.09 28.73
N GLN A 494 -2.92 -60.71 29.28
CA GLN A 494 -3.04 -59.59 30.21
C GLN A 494 -2.34 -59.85 31.57
N GLY A 495 -2.39 -61.11 32.04
CA GLY A 495 -1.57 -61.49 33.21
C GLY A 495 -0.08 -61.21 32.97
N ARG A 496 0.45 -61.63 31.79
CA ARG A 496 1.88 -61.38 31.45
C ARG A 496 2.20 -59.91 31.25
N LEU A 497 1.22 -59.12 30.74
CA LEU A 497 1.42 -57.67 30.60
C LEU A 497 1.49 -56.99 32.00
N GLY A 498 0.65 -57.49 32.95
CA GLY A 498 0.73 -57.02 34.34
C GLY A 498 2.11 -57.25 34.96
N ASP A 499 2.65 -58.49 34.79
CA ASP A 499 4.01 -58.83 35.24
C ASP A 499 5.05 -57.91 34.60
N GLY A 500 4.93 -57.63 33.29
CA GLY A 500 5.87 -56.73 32.56
C GLY A 500 5.76 -55.27 32.95
N LEU A 501 4.58 -54.78 33.36
CA LEU A 501 4.41 -53.41 33.87
C LEU A 501 5.01 -53.26 35.26
N ASP A 502 4.94 -54.33 36.10
CA ASP A 502 5.57 -54.36 37.40
C ASP A 502 7.11 -54.28 37.26
N ASP A 503 7.69 -54.97 36.26
CA ASP A 503 9.11 -54.89 35.91
C ASP A 503 9.52 -53.47 35.45
N LEU A 504 8.72 -52.88 34.57
CA LEU A 504 8.97 -51.50 34.07
C LEU A 504 8.87 -50.46 35.16
N GLU A 505 7.95 -50.62 36.10
CA GLU A 505 7.82 -49.72 37.26
C GLU A 505 9.05 -49.84 38.18
N ALA A 506 9.52 -51.07 38.42
CA ALA A 506 10.76 -51.31 39.18
C ALA A 506 12.01 -50.66 38.52
N ILE A 507 12.11 -50.80 37.17
CA ILE A 507 13.21 -50.17 36.40
C ILE A 507 13.13 -48.65 36.49
N SER A 508 11.93 -48.07 36.30
CA SER A 508 11.72 -46.62 36.35
C SER A 508 12.08 -46.05 37.72
N ASN A 509 11.68 -46.74 38.78
CA ASN A 509 12.07 -46.37 40.15
C ASN A 509 13.62 -46.48 40.36
N GLY A 510 14.24 -47.52 39.76
CA GLY A 510 15.70 -47.66 39.79
C GLY A 510 16.40 -46.49 39.08
N ILE A 511 15.93 -46.09 37.90
CA ILE A 511 16.49 -44.95 37.15
C ILE A 511 16.30 -43.65 37.91
N ASN A 512 15.16 -43.46 38.58
CA ASN A 512 14.90 -42.26 39.39
C ASN A 512 15.91 -42.13 40.53
N VAL A 513 16.24 -43.25 41.22
CA VAL A 513 17.29 -43.29 42.25
C VAL A 513 18.65 -42.93 41.68
N ILE A 514 19.00 -43.46 40.47
CA ILE A 514 20.27 -43.13 39.80
C ILE A 514 20.32 -41.66 39.42
N THR A 515 19.21 -41.13 38.88
CA THR A 515 19.12 -39.72 38.43
C THR A 515 19.25 -38.76 39.59
N HIS A 516 18.62 -39.08 40.74
CA HIS A 516 18.85 -38.35 41.97
C HIS A 516 20.31 -38.45 42.47
N GLY A 517 20.93 -39.63 42.30
CA GLY A 517 22.36 -39.80 42.57
C GLY A 517 23.23 -38.90 41.68
N ILE A 518 22.95 -38.85 40.37
CA ILE A 518 23.69 -37.99 39.43
C ILE A 518 23.49 -36.50 39.78
N SER A 519 22.27 -36.10 40.12
CA SER A 519 21.98 -34.70 40.53
C SER A 519 22.79 -34.32 41.79
N ASN A 520 22.87 -35.23 42.74
CA ASN A 520 23.69 -35.02 43.95
C ASN A 520 25.19 -34.94 43.62
N ILE A 521 25.69 -35.84 42.76
CA ILE A 521 27.11 -35.78 42.33
C ILE A 521 27.38 -34.47 41.58
N ALA A 522 26.48 -34.07 40.70
CA ALA A 522 26.57 -32.82 39.96
C ALA A 522 26.57 -31.60 40.92
N PHE A 523 25.71 -31.61 41.94
CA PHE A 523 25.68 -30.59 42.96
C PHE A 523 27.02 -30.53 43.75
N GLN A 524 27.55 -31.69 44.20
CA GLN A 524 28.83 -31.76 44.87
C GLN A 524 29.98 -31.30 43.97
N THR A 525 29.96 -31.68 42.70
CA THR A 525 30.96 -31.27 41.71
C THR A 525 30.91 -29.74 41.47
N ASN A 526 29.69 -29.16 41.43
CA ASN A 526 29.51 -27.72 41.32
C ASN A 526 30.10 -26.98 42.52
N ILE A 527 29.90 -27.51 43.76
CA ILE A 527 30.49 -26.92 44.96
C ILE A 527 32.01 -27.06 44.94
N LEU A 528 32.55 -28.22 44.54
CA LEU A 528 33.99 -28.44 44.40
C LEU A 528 34.61 -27.48 43.38
N ALA A 529 33.94 -27.32 42.22
CA ALA A 529 34.38 -26.41 41.18
C ALA A 529 34.30 -24.93 41.63
N LEU A 530 33.26 -24.57 42.39
CA LEU A 530 33.16 -23.25 43.00
C LEU A 530 34.32 -22.96 43.96
N ASN A 531 34.62 -23.93 44.86
CA ASN A 531 35.73 -23.82 45.76
C ASN A 531 37.07 -23.70 45.02
N ALA A 532 37.26 -24.52 43.96
CA ALA A 532 38.44 -24.44 43.11
C ALA A 532 38.56 -23.09 42.38
N ALA A 533 37.42 -22.55 41.87
CA ALA A 533 37.41 -21.23 41.24
C ALA A 533 37.74 -20.10 42.22
N VAL A 534 37.23 -20.19 43.45
CA VAL A 534 37.56 -19.23 44.53
C VAL A 534 39.03 -19.28 44.87
N GLU A 535 39.62 -20.49 45.00
CA GLU A 535 41.03 -20.63 45.33
C GLU A 535 41.95 -20.24 44.16
N ALA A 536 41.52 -20.52 42.92
CA ALA A 536 42.18 -20.04 41.71
C ALA A 536 42.16 -18.49 41.62
N ALA A 537 41.04 -17.86 41.96
CA ALA A 537 40.95 -16.40 42.04
C ALA A 537 41.85 -15.82 43.14
N ARG A 538 42.02 -16.56 44.24
CA ARG A 538 42.88 -16.18 45.37
C ARG A 538 44.37 -16.27 45.05
N ALA A 539 44.73 -17.17 44.10
CA ALA A 539 46.11 -17.33 43.60
C ALA A 539 46.49 -16.28 42.52
N GLY A 540 45.61 -15.38 42.17
CA GLY A 540 45.86 -14.27 41.22
C GLY A 540 46.28 -14.77 39.82
N GLU A 541 47.26 -14.14 39.19
CA GLU A 541 47.71 -14.47 37.82
C GLU A 541 48.19 -15.94 37.69
N ALA A 542 48.78 -16.54 38.72
CA ALA A 542 49.20 -17.93 38.70
C ALA A 542 48.03 -18.94 38.66
N GLY A 543 46.85 -18.49 39.11
CA GLY A 543 45.65 -19.33 39.15
C GLY A 543 44.79 -19.26 37.89
N ARG A 544 45.10 -18.41 36.89
CA ARG A 544 44.23 -18.08 35.74
C ARG A 544 43.84 -19.29 34.89
N GLY A 545 44.80 -20.22 34.64
CA GLY A 545 44.50 -21.47 33.94
C GLY A 545 43.56 -22.39 34.71
N PHE A 546 43.76 -22.45 36.05
CA PHE A 546 42.91 -23.22 36.94
C PHE A 546 41.51 -22.63 37.07
N ALA A 547 41.35 -21.29 37.04
CA ALA A 547 40.06 -20.63 37.08
C ALA A 547 39.21 -20.98 35.83
N VAL A 548 39.84 -21.08 34.65
CA VAL A 548 39.16 -21.48 33.41
C VAL A 548 38.67 -22.94 33.50
N VAL A 549 39.53 -23.84 33.99
CA VAL A 549 39.16 -25.26 34.16
C VAL A 549 38.06 -25.41 35.22
N ALA A 550 38.16 -24.70 36.34
CA ALA A 550 37.14 -24.70 37.39
C ALA A 550 35.79 -24.12 36.85
N GLY A 551 35.84 -23.07 36.02
CA GLY A 551 34.67 -22.52 35.33
C GLY A 551 34.02 -23.54 34.41
N GLU A 552 34.82 -24.28 33.63
CA GLU A 552 34.31 -25.30 32.71
C GLU A 552 33.75 -26.52 33.45
N VAL A 553 34.41 -26.97 34.53
CA VAL A 553 33.89 -28.04 35.39
C VAL A 553 32.57 -27.61 36.04
N ARG A 554 32.48 -26.36 36.48
CA ARG A 554 31.24 -25.80 37.05
C ARG A 554 30.11 -25.79 36.01
N ARG A 555 30.39 -25.36 34.78
CA ARG A 555 29.42 -25.35 33.67
C ARG A 555 28.94 -26.78 33.35
N LEU A 556 29.86 -27.74 33.30
CA LEU A 556 29.56 -29.15 33.07
C LEU A 556 28.71 -29.74 34.22
N ALA A 557 29.04 -29.41 35.47
CA ALA A 557 28.27 -29.85 36.63
C ALA A 557 26.84 -29.26 36.60
N GLN A 558 26.70 -27.98 36.27
CA GLN A 558 25.40 -27.34 36.13
C GLN A 558 24.59 -28.00 35.03
N SER A 559 25.17 -28.23 33.85
CA SER A 559 24.54 -28.92 32.74
C SER A 559 24.14 -30.36 33.10
N SER A 560 24.99 -31.08 33.82
CA SER A 560 24.68 -32.44 34.29
C SER A 560 23.51 -32.45 35.29
N LYS A 561 23.41 -31.44 36.14
CA LYS A 561 22.28 -31.28 37.07
C LYS A 561 20.97 -31.03 36.29
N GLU A 562 21.01 -30.10 35.35
CA GLU A 562 19.84 -29.77 34.52
C GLU A 562 19.37 -30.99 33.68
N GLN A 563 20.33 -31.77 33.14
CA GLN A 563 20.02 -33.01 32.45
C GLN A 563 19.44 -34.10 33.36
N ALA A 564 19.95 -34.20 34.58
CA ALA A 564 19.42 -35.14 35.58
C ALA A 564 17.97 -34.73 35.99
N GLU A 565 17.73 -33.44 36.25
CA GLU A 565 16.40 -32.93 36.58
C GLU A 565 15.41 -33.15 35.40
N ALA A 566 15.81 -32.90 34.17
CA ALA A 566 15.02 -33.19 32.97
C ALA A 566 14.74 -34.69 32.82
N THR A 567 15.75 -35.53 33.12
CA THR A 567 15.58 -36.99 33.05
C THR A 567 14.63 -37.49 34.14
N ALA A 568 14.73 -36.97 35.39
CA ALA A 568 13.80 -37.30 36.47
C ALA A 568 12.34 -36.94 36.11
N SER A 569 12.14 -35.79 35.48
CA SER A 569 10.82 -35.39 34.97
C SER A 569 10.30 -36.41 33.94
N ASN A 570 11.11 -36.78 32.95
CA ASN A 570 10.72 -37.77 31.93
C ASN A 570 10.41 -39.15 32.52
N ILE A 571 11.10 -39.55 33.60
CA ILE A 571 10.86 -40.83 34.29
C ILE A 571 9.51 -40.78 35.03
N ASN A 572 9.18 -39.66 35.69
CA ASN A 572 7.88 -39.50 36.34
C ASN A 572 6.74 -39.57 35.30
N ASP A 573 6.89 -38.95 34.12
CA ASP A 573 5.94 -39.05 33.04
C ASP A 573 5.77 -40.49 32.50
N ALA A 574 6.87 -41.27 32.51
CA ALA A 574 6.86 -42.67 32.16
C ALA A 574 6.07 -43.52 33.19
N VAL A 575 6.29 -43.30 34.50
CA VAL A 575 5.57 -43.99 35.60
C VAL A 575 4.07 -43.70 35.52
N ASP A 576 3.68 -42.43 35.26
CA ASP A 576 2.29 -42.06 35.05
C ASP A 576 1.70 -42.78 33.82
N THR A 577 2.51 -42.98 32.79
CA THR A 577 2.09 -43.70 31.59
C THR A 577 1.92 -45.20 31.87
N ILE A 578 2.78 -45.83 32.67
CA ILE A 578 2.69 -47.23 33.10
C ILE A 578 1.41 -47.44 33.93
N SER A 579 1.09 -46.54 34.86
CA SER A 579 -0.14 -46.58 35.65
C SER A 579 -1.38 -46.54 34.76
N ARG A 580 -1.40 -45.64 33.75
CA ARG A 580 -2.53 -45.56 32.81
C ARG A 580 -2.68 -46.80 31.95
N ILE A 581 -1.54 -47.44 31.55
CA ILE A 581 -1.59 -48.70 30.81
C ILE A 581 -2.14 -49.85 31.68
N ARG A 582 -1.81 -49.88 32.97
CA ARG A 582 -2.33 -50.87 33.94
C ARG A 582 -3.85 -50.78 34.09
N ASP A 583 -4.39 -49.55 34.21
CA ASP A 583 -5.83 -49.31 34.24
C ASP A 583 -6.51 -49.78 32.93
N VAL A 584 -5.89 -49.51 31.78
CA VAL A 584 -6.40 -49.97 30.48
C VAL A 584 -6.37 -51.50 30.39
N ALA A 585 -5.32 -52.18 30.90
CA ALA A 585 -5.22 -53.63 30.90
C ALA A 585 -6.32 -54.30 31.73
N THR A 586 -6.59 -53.76 32.91
CA THR A 586 -7.66 -54.24 33.81
C THR A 586 -9.04 -54.11 33.18
N ASN A 587 -9.32 -52.92 32.57
CA ASN A 587 -10.55 -52.68 31.83
C ASN A 587 -10.70 -53.61 30.61
N THR A 588 -9.58 -53.98 29.97
CA THR A 588 -9.60 -54.86 28.79
C THR A 588 -9.97 -56.31 29.15
N VAL A 589 -9.53 -56.81 30.31
CA VAL A 589 -9.93 -58.14 30.81
C VAL A 589 -11.43 -58.17 31.09
N GLN A 590 -11.98 -57.15 31.71
CA GLN A 590 -13.41 -57.04 31.95
C GLN A 590 -14.18 -57.01 30.63
N THR A 591 -13.69 -56.20 29.70
CA THR A 591 -14.29 -56.10 28.36
C THR A 591 -14.25 -57.41 27.58
N ALA A 592 -13.15 -58.20 27.70
CA ALA A 592 -13.04 -59.51 27.02
C ALA A 592 -14.04 -60.53 27.61
N THR A 593 -14.30 -60.46 28.92
CA THR A 593 -15.32 -61.34 29.57
C THR A 593 -16.73 -60.97 29.09
N ASP A 594 -17.03 -59.66 29.03
CA ASP A 594 -18.33 -59.16 28.53
C ASP A 594 -18.50 -59.45 27.01
N MET A 595 -17.41 -59.50 26.22
CA MET A 595 -17.44 -59.85 24.80
C MET A 595 -17.74 -61.33 24.56
N ALA A 596 -17.28 -62.23 25.43
CA ALA A 596 -17.59 -63.68 25.33
C ALA A 596 -19.09 -63.95 25.46
N ASP A 597 -19.77 -63.22 26.35
CA ASP A 597 -21.23 -63.36 26.56
C ASP A 597 -22.06 -62.69 25.44
N ARG A 598 -21.51 -61.62 24.81
CA ARG A 598 -22.17 -60.91 23.72
C ARG A 598 -21.92 -61.53 22.33
N SER A 599 -20.99 -62.47 22.18
CA SER A 599 -20.68 -63.06 20.90
C SER A 599 -21.83 -63.84 20.27
N ILE A 600 -22.76 -64.35 21.11
CA ILE A 600 -23.97 -65.04 20.64
C ILE A 600 -24.97 -64.06 19.99
N GLN A 601 -25.04 -62.84 20.51
CA GLN A 601 -25.90 -61.77 19.95
C GLN A 601 -25.26 -61.15 18.69
N ALA A 602 -23.96 -61.26 18.51
CA ALA A 602 -23.23 -60.70 17.37
C ALA A 602 -23.48 -61.43 16.04
N ALA A 603 -23.90 -62.71 16.07
CA ALA A 603 -24.17 -63.49 14.85
C ALA A 603 -25.30 -62.89 14.01
N ASP A 604 -26.39 -62.46 14.67
CA ASP A 604 -27.54 -61.80 14.02
C ASP A 604 -27.16 -60.41 13.52
N ALA A 605 -26.30 -59.69 14.28
CA ALA A 605 -25.80 -58.38 13.88
C ALA A 605 -24.89 -58.47 12.65
N ILE A 606 -24.12 -59.56 12.47
CA ILE A 606 -23.22 -59.79 11.30
C ILE A 606 -24.03 -60.02 10.03
N ALA A 607 -25.16 -60.72 10.10
CA ALA A 607 -26.02 -60.89 8.92
C ALA A 607 -26.57 -59.55 8.42
N ALA A 608 -27.03 -58.71 9.36
CA ALA A 608 -27.49 -57.34 9.07
C ALA A 608 -26.34 -56.45 8.54
N MET A 609 -25.10 -56.57 9.08
CA MET A 609 -23.92 -55.87 8.61
C MET A 609 -23.48 -56.31 7.19
N SER A 610 -23.67 -57.55 6.82
CA SER A 610 -23.36 -58.08 5.46
C SER A 610 -24.22 -57.37 4.39
N ASP A 611 -25.50 -57.18 4.66
CA ASP A 611 -26.41 -56.45 3.76
C ASP A 611 -26.09 -54.96 3.69
N ARG A 612 -25.72 -54.34 4.82
CA ARG A 612 -25.30 -52.96 4.86
C ARG A 612 -23.99 -52.72 4.14
N SER A 613 -23.03 -53.63 4.28
CA SER A 613 -21.74 -53.58 3.58
C SER A 613 -21.90 -53.66 2.06
N ARG A 614 -22.92 -54.37 1.54
CA ARG A 614 -23.21 -54.38 0.10
C ARG A 614 -23.70 -53.03 -0.40
N HIS A 615 -24.51 -52.31 0.36
CA HIS A 615 -24.99 -50.98 0.01
C HIS A 615 -23.88 -49.95 0.09
N GLU A 616 -23.06 -49.99 1.13
CA GLU A 616 -21.93 -49.09 1.31
C GLU A 616 -20.86 -49.28 0.21
N ARG A 617 -20.65 -50.51 -0.29
CA ARG A 617 -19.77 -50.77 -1.47
C ARG A 617 -20.22 -50.02 -2.72
N ALA A 618 -21.53 -50.02 -3.01
CA ALA A 618 -22.04 -49.35 -4.19
C ALA A 618 -21.84 -47.82 -4.08
N GLY A 619 -21.99 -47.25 -2.86
CA GLY A 619 -21.71 -45.86 -2.58
C GLY A 619 -20.21 -45.50 -2.68
N MET A 620 -19.37 -46.37 -2.14
CA MET A 620 -17.91 -46.18 -2.16
C MET A 620 -17.32 -46.29 -3.58
N ALA A 621 -17.80 -47.25 -4.42
CA ALA A 621 -17.41 -47.33 -5.81
C ALA A 621 -17.68 -46.03 -6.58
N LYS A 622 -18.79 -45.38 -6.31
CA LYS A 622 -19.13 -44.06 -6.89
C LYS A 622 -18.22 -42.92 -6.39
N GLN A 623 -17.85 -42.94 -5.11
CA GLN A 623 -16.91 -41.95 -4.56
C GLN A 623 -15.48 -42.18 -5.09
N LEU A 624 -15.07 -43.42 -5.29
CA LEU A 624 -13.79 -43.78 -5.91
C LEU A 624 -13.68 -43.28 -7.35
N ASP A 625 -14.75 -43.37 -8.12
CA ASP A 625 -14.79 -42.89 -9.49
C ASP A 625 -14.71 -41.32 -9.52
N ASN A 626 -15.39 -40.66 -8.59
CA ASN A 626 -15.28 -39.21 -8.41
C ASN A 626 -13.84 -38.79 -8.02
N LEU A 627 -13.19 -39.52 -7.13
CA LEU A 627 -11.80 -39.24 -6.74
C LEU A 627 -10.82 -39.47 -7.87
N ARG A 628 -10.99 -40.52 -8.71
CA ARG A 628 -10.18 -40.74 -9.93
C ARG A 628 -10.33 -39.61 -10.93
N THR A 629 -11.57 -39.09 -11.10
CA THR A 629 -11.86 -37.93 -11.96
C THR A 629 -11.19 -36.67 -11.43
N LEU A 630 -11.21 -36.49 -10.12
CA LEU A 630 -10.59 -35.34 -9.45
C LEU A 630 -9.06 -35.37 -9.56
N THR A 631 -8.47 -36.55 -9.43
CA THR A 631 -7.01 -36.79 -9.60
C THR A 631 -6.57 -36.51 -11.04
N ALA A 632 -7.32 -37.01 -12.03
CA ALA A 632 -7.03 -36.73 -13.44
C ALA A 632 -7.16 -35.22 -13.76
N GLY A 633 -8.13 -34.53 -13.16
CA GLY A 633 -8.24 -33.07 -13.26
C GLY A 633 -7.09 -32.33 -12.61
N MET A 634 -6.53 -32.85 -11.52
CA MET A 634 -5.38 -32.27 -10.84
C MET A 634 -4.07 -32.49 -11.63
N ASP A 635 -3.89 -33.64 -12.27
CA ASP A 635 -2.75 -33.90 -13.16
C ASP A 635 -2.77 -32.94 -14.36
N ALA A 636 -3.94 -32.73 -14.99
CA ALA A 636 -4.12 -31.75 -16.05
C ALA A 636 -3.85 -30.29 -15.57
N MET A 637 -4.18 -29.97 -14.33
CA MET A 637 -3.88 -28.68 -13.74
C MET A 637 -2.38 -28.52 -13.43
N GLN A 638 -1.68 -29.60 -13.09
CA GLN A 638 -0.23 -29.62 -12.89
C GLN A 638 0.50 -29.38 -14.22
N ASP A 639 0.04 -29.99 -15.31
CA ASP A 639 0.58 -29.76 -16.65
C ASP A 639 0.37 -28.30 -17.10
N ALA A 640 -0.83 -27.74 -16.91
CA ALA A 640 -1.12 -26.33 -17.20
C ALA A 640 -0.27 -25.37 -16.37
N VAL A 641 0.03 -25.73 -15.13
CA VAL A 641 0.91 -24.99 -14.24
C VAL A 641 2.37 -25.08 -14.70
N ALA A 642 2.82 -26.23 -15.17
CA ALA A 642 4.16 -26.41 -15.73
C ALA A 642 4.33 -25.58 -17.02
N GLU A 643 3.32 -25.55 -17.89
CA GLU A 643 3.29 -24.68 -19.06
C GLU A 643 3.32 -23.18 -18.70
N LEU A 644 2.54 -22.77 -17.71
CA LEU A 644 2.57 -21.40 -17.20
C LEU A 644 3.95 -21.01 -16.65
N LYS A 645 4.63 -21.92 -15.98
CA LYS A 645 5.98 -21.71 -15.44
C LYS A 645 7.03 -21.58 -16.57
N VAL A 646 6.88 -22.35 -17.65
CA VAL A 646 7.71 -22.21 -18.86
C VAL A 646 7.45 -20.87 -19.56
N LEU A 647 6.19 -20.46 -19.70
CA LEU A 647 5.82 -19.17 -20.27
C LEU A 647 6.34 -18.00 -19.40
N GLN A 648 6.37 -18.16 -18.08
CA GLN A 648 6.96 -17.19 -17.16
C GLN A 648 8.48 -17.04 -17.36
N THR A 649 9.21 -18.13 -17.49
CA THR A 649 10.65 -18.09 -17.74
C THR A 649 10.98 -17.50 -19.10
N LEU A 650 10.20 -17.77 -20.13
CA LEU A 650 10.36 -17.20 -21.46
C LEU A 650 10.01 -15.69 -21.52
N SER A 651 9.07 -15.23 -20.71
CA SER A 651 8.73 -13.80 -20.63
C SER A 651 9.68 -13.00 -19.74
N ALA A 652 10.35 -13.64 -18.78
CA ALA A 652 11.39 -13.02 -17.95
C ALA A 652 12.75 -12.89 -18.69
N SER A 653 12.92 -13.63 -19.79
CA SER A 653 14.14 -13.59 -20.63
C SER A 653 14.04 -12.61 -21.82
N ARG A 654 12.94 -11.87 -21.94
CA ARG A 654 12.73 -10.75 -22.89
C ARG A 654 12.57 -9.43 -22.13
#